data_4d4c60e4cbfd31d4eef1175cad2b7d0e
#
_entry.id   4d4c60e4cbfd31d4eef1175cad2b7d0e
#
_cell.length_a   1.000
_cell.length_b   1.000
_cell.length_c   1.000
_cell.angle_alpha   90.00
_cell.angle_beta   90.00
_cell.angle_gamma   90.00
#
_symmetry.space_group_name_H-M   'P 1'
#
loop_
_entity.id
_entity.type
_entity.pdbx_description
1 polymer ?
#
loop_
_entity_poly.entity_id
_entity_poly.type
_entity_poly.pdbx_seq_one_letter_code
_entity_poly.pdbx_strand_id
1 'polypeptide(L)'
;MDKRITLRTGEKEELWEMALSSNTATPSVPAQKKSVSKTPSRASSKKDASIQPEVVVEPLPEHIREEKTVSRKKVVSKALPQSAVAEEDAPLPPVEEVVRPLKVTENRMTPVVEIPQPVATETSLSNDTVLPRAGREDSVPEAIVEEVVLPPVIEAPKSVLPVANLSLYADEGGQKSAHAKDADALYRQGIATLRDLIAPPAIKMGPNSMQVGTVLARTYFVVAYPRFLSTNWFSPIINIDFSMDAALFIHPIDTAEIMKNLRKSATQVQSQIHIEAEDGKIRDPMLETALEDIEGLRDRLMQGTEKFFRFGIYMTVFGKDEADLTDKCNTISSILEAQLVYVKSAVLRMDQGFAATRPLGNDVLDVANNLNTEPLSTTFPFVSSDLSSNQGVLFGINRHNNGLILFDRFKMENANMVVFAKSGAGKSYTVKLEVLRSMMFGSSVIIIDPENEYKHLCEAVGGSFLNISLNSDAHLNPFDLPKRVDDEDTQGVFRSNIANLIGLLHIMLGSVTPEEDSILDRAIRETYAIRDITSTSDFSQYTASSFPTMSDLYAVLQNMDGAESLSTRLERYTEGIFGGFLDKQTNIELNNQLVAFNIRDLEEELRPIAMYIILQFVWNEIRTRMKKRVIVVDEAWVMMQHEDAAGFLFGIAKRCRKYYTGLTTITQDISDFMSSRYGKPIITNSSLQLLLRQSPSSIDLIAETFFLTDHEKFLLLESNVGEGIFFAGTKHAAIKIIASYSEDQIITSDPKQLLEIEEAKRDFDSKN
;
A
#
# COMPACT_ATOMS: atom_id res chain seq x y z
N MET A 1 24.65 48.44 33.25
CA MET A 1 25.22 47.73 34.42
C MET A 1 24.68 46.31 34.34
N ASP A 2 25.47 45.46 33.68
CA ASP A 2 25.20 44.05 33.49
C ASP A 2 25.47 43.28 34.76
N LYS A 3 24.47 42.54 35.25
CA LYS A 3 24.74 41.41 36.18
C LYS A 3 24.38 40.13 35.44
N ARG A 4 25.34 39.52 34.80
CA ARG A 4 25.32 38.10 34.37
C ARG A 4 25.42 37.28 35.67
N ILE A 5 24.36 36.55 35.97
CA ILE A 5 24.38 35.48 36.96
C ILE A 5 24.85 34.22 36.21
N THR A 6 26.12 33.86 36.38
CA THR A 6 26.67 32.58 35.95
C THR A 6 26.42 31.57 37.06
N LEU A 7 25.46 30.67 36.87
CA LEU A 7 25.27 29.52 37.72
C LEU A 7 26.44 28.54 37.48
N ARG A 8 27.05 28.09 38.57
CA ARG A 8 28.17 27.12 38.55
C ARG A 8 27.67 25.74 38.14
N THR A 9 28.48 25.00 37.40
CA THR A 9 28.23 23.66 36.86
C THR A 9 27.80 22.60 37.89
N GLY A 10 27.98 22.81 39.19
CA GLY A 10 27.58 21.88 40.26
C GLY A 10 26.07 21.94 40.62
N GLU A 11 25.43 23.08 40.45
CA GLU A 11 23.98 23.23 40.79
C GLU A 11 23.04 22.59 39.73
N LYS A 12 23.55 22.34 38.54
CA LYS A 12 22.80 21.62 37.48
C LYS A 12 22.77 20.10 37.72
N GLU A 13 23.80 19.53 38.32
CA GLU A 13 23.85 18.11 38.68
C GLU A 13 22.92 17.79 39.86
N GLU A 14 22.85 18.66 40.88
CA GLU A 14 21.96 18.47 42.03
C GLU A 14 20.47 18.54 41.65
N LEU A 15 20.08 19.39 40.71
CA LEU A 15 18.71 19.44 40.21
C LEU A 15 18.34 18.20 39.36
N TRP A 16 19.32 17.60 38.69
CA TRP A 16 19.14 16.37 37.94
C TRP A 16 19.03 15.13 38.82
N GLU A 17 19.83 15.05 39.89
CA GLU A 17 19.72 13.98 40.89
C GLU A 17 18.41 14.07 41.70
N MET A 18 17.89 15.29 41.99
CA MET A 18 16.57 15.45 42.59
C MET A 18 15.42 15.00 41.68
N ALA A 19 15.54 15.15 40.34
CA ALA A 19 14.55 14.69 39.39
C ALA A 19 14.57 13.14 39.25
N LEU A 20 15.71 12.51 39.41
CA LEU A 20 15.86 11.05 39.39
C LEU A 20 15.42 10.40 40.70
N SER A 21 15.65 11.06 41.85
CA SER A 21 15.28 10.54 43.16
C SER A 21 13.76 10.66 43.47
N SER A 22 13.01 11.51 42.75
CA SER A 22 11.57 11.65 42.93
C SER A 22 10.74 10.57 42.23
N ASN A 23 11.34 9.72 41.41
CA ASN A 23 10.66 8.66 40.65
C ASN A 23 10.60 7.28 41.32
N THR A 24 11.08 7.15 42.58
CA THR A 24 11.06 5.87 43.32
C THR A 24 9.96 5.76 44.40
N ALA A 25 8.96 6.65 44.40
CA ALA A 25 7.83 6.54 45.31
C ALA A 25 6.59 5.99 44.63
N THR A 26 6.36 4.69 44.73
CA THR A 26 5.07 4.05 44.44
C THR A 26 4.00 4.56 45.39
N PRO A 27 2.83 5.01 44.92
CA PRO A 27 1.71 5.38 45.79
C PRO A 27 1.10 4.09 46.39
N SER A 28 1.26 3.92 47.70
CA SER A 28 0.54 2.91 48.48
C SER A 28 -0.96 3.26 48.55
N VAL A 29 -1.81 2.33 48.13
CA VAL A 29 -3.26 2.35 48.25
C VAL A 29 -3.68 2.38 49.72
N PRO A 30 -4.50 3.33 50.22
CA PRO A 30 -5.01 3.28 51.57
C PRO A 30 -6.14 2.26 51.70
N ALA A 31 -6.00 1.35 52.65
CA ALA A 31 -7.04 0.38 53.03
C ALA A 31 -8.28 1.07 53.60
N GLN A 32 -9.43 0.87 53.00
CA GLN A 32 -10.72 1.30 53.54
C GLN A 32 -11.12 0.43 54.72
N LYS A 33 -11.23 1.03 55.92
CA LYS A 33 -11.87 0.46 57.09
C LYS A 33 -13.39 0.48 56.91
N LYS A 34 -14.01 -0.70 57.04
CA LYS A 34 -15.45 -0.90 57.22
C LYS A 34 -15.94 -0.21 58.47
N SER A 35 -16.96 0.63 58.39
CA SER A 35 -17.82 0.93 59.53
C SER A 35 -19.30 0.74 59.15
N VAL A 36 -19.95 -0.06 59.97
CA VAL A 36 -21.37 -0.44 59.94
C VAL A 36 -22.16 0.67 60.65
N SER A 37 -23.27 1.15 60.08
CA SER A 37 -24.45 1.55 60.88
C SER A 37 -25.69 1.83 60.01
N LYS A 38 -26.66 0.97 60.18
CA LYS A 38 -28.08 1.18 60.52
C LYS A 38 -28.93 2.13 59.71
N THR A 39 -29.90 1.53 59.04
CA THR A 39 -31.18 2.10 58.60
C THR A 39 -31.99 2.73 59.77
N PRO A 40 -32.92 3.68 59.51
CA PRO A 40 -34.32 3.28 59.29
C PRO A 40 -35.16 4.12 58.28
N SER A 41 -36.01 3.44 57.57
CA SER A 41 -37.44 3.46 57.32
C SER A 41 -38.25 4.73 57.03
N ARG A 42 -39.14 4.58 56.03
CA ARG A 42 -40.48 5.12 55.82
C ARG A 42 -40.61 6.54 55.22
N ALA A 43 -41.42 6.83 54.21
CA ALA A 43 -42.72 6.39 53.73
C ALA A 43 -43.08 7.11 52.42
N SER A 44 -43.81 6.42 51.54
CA SER A 44 -44.99 6.82 50.77
C SER A 44 -44.92 8.14 49.93
N SER A 45 -45.27 8.11 48.67
CA SER A 45 -46.57 7.83 48.07
C SER A 45 -46.55 8.04 46.54
N LYS A 46 -47.13 7.10 45.82
CA LYS A 46 -48.11 7.18 44.72
C LYS A 46 -47.79 7.89 43.39
N LYS A 47 -47.93 7.02 42.35
CA LYS A 47 -48.70 7.16 41.09
C LYS A 47 -48.00 7.94 39.96
N ASP A 48 -47.94 7.48 38.70
CA ASP A 48 -48.79 6.66 37.83
C ASP A 48 -48.00 6.11 36.64
N ALA A 49 -48.24 4.89 36.33
CA ALA A 49 -48.57 4.18 35.10
C ALA A 49 -48.07 4.71 33.74
N SER A 50 -47.31 3.85 33.00
CA SER A 50 -47.72 3.34 31.70
C SER A 50 -46.68 2.40 31.06
N ILE A 51 -47.00 1.16 30.94
CA ILE A 51 -46.96 0.24 29.79
C ILE A 51 -45.60 -0.06 29.18
N GLN A 52 -45.05 -1.21 29.52
CA GLN A 52 -44.13 -2.01 28.67
C GLN A 52 -44.92 -3.18 28.03
N PRO A 53 -44.61 -3.64 26.81
CA PRO A 53 -45.02 -4.95 26.35
C PRO A 53 -43.94 -6.00 26.67
N GLU A 54 -44.35 -7.01 27.40
CA GLU A 54 -43.66 -8.29 27.63
C GLU A 54 -43.45 -9.04 26.31
N VAL A 55 -42.23 -9.55 26.09
CA VAL A 55 -41.97 -10.61 25.13
C VAL A 55 -41.98 -11.94 25.90
N VAL A 56 -42.98 -12.73 25.63
CA VAL A 56 -43.18 -14.10 26.13
C VAL A 56 -42.20 -15.03 25.41
N VAL A 57 -41.34 -15.73 26.15
CA VAL A 57 -40.55 -16.86 25.66
C VAL A 57 -41.23 -18.12 26.14
N GLU A 58 -41.81 -18.91 25.23
CA GLU A 58 -42.31 -20.26 25.50
C GLU A 58 -41.14 -21.27 25.56
N PRO A 59 -41.21 -22.27 26.48
CA PRO A 59 -40.20 -23.33 26.57
C PRO A 59 -40.56 -24.51 25.66
N LEU A 60 -39.58 -25.05 24.95
CA LEU A 60 -39.65 -26.30 24.19
C LEU A 60 -39.64 -27.53 25.12
N PRO A 61 -40.34 -28.63 24.76
CA PRO A 61 -40.53 -29.79 25.61
C PRO A 61 -39.37 -30.77 25.66
N GLU A 62 -39.12 -31.27 26.87
CA GLU A 62 -38.28 -32.45 27.12
C GLU A 62 -38.98 -33.71 26.63
N HIS A 63 -38.26 -34.60 25.97
CA HIS A 63 -38.25 -36.06 25.93
C HIS A 63 -37.30 -36.48 24.81
N ILE A 64 -36.23 -37.20 25.07
CA ILE A 64 -36.05 -38.62 25.39
C ILE A 64 -34.59 -38.82 25.86
N ARG A 65 -34.43 -39.37 27.05
CA ARG A 65 -33.22 -40.02 27.53
C ARG A 65 -33.16 -41.43 26.92
N GLU A 66 -32.02 -41.80 26.33
CA GLU A 66 -31.52 -43.16 26.41
C GLU A 66 -29.99 -43.16 26.53
N GLU A 67 -29.59 -43.81 27.63
CA GLU A 67 -28.21 -44.10 28.00
C GLU A 67 -27.56 -45.08 27.01
N LYS A 68 -26.34 -44.83 26.62
CA LYS A 68 -25.34 -45.91 26.38
C LYS A 68 -23.97 -45.48 26.85
N THR A 69 -23.62 -45.91 28.01
CA THR A 69 -22.25 -46.07 28.53
C THR A 69 -21.45 -46.98 27.61
N VAL A 70 -20.35 -46.50 27.07
CA VAL A 70 -19.28 -47.33 26.53
C VAL A 70 -17.92 -46.89 27.13
N SER A 71 -17.44 -47.84 27.86
CA SER A 71 -16.18 -48.07 28.52
C SER A 71 -14.93 -47.55 27.82
N ARG A 72 -14.06 -46.86 28.57
CA ARG A 72 -12.65 -46.64 28.29
C ARG A 72 -11.92 -47.98 28.20
N LYS A 73 -11.39 -48.33 27.02
CA LYS A 73 -10.31 -49.32 26.85
C LYS A 73 -8.99 -48.60 26.54
N LYS A 74 -8.03 -48.81 27.47
CA LYS A 74 -6.61 -48.61 27.26
C LYS A 74 -6.13 -49.40 26.04
N VAL A 75 -5.45 -48.74 25.09
CA VAL A 75 -4.69 -49.43 24.06
C VAL A 75 -3.23 -49.46 24.50
N VAL A 76 -2.83 -50.70 24.79
CA VAL A 76 -1.45 -51.09 25.10
C VAL A 76 -0.68 -51.18 23.75
N SER A 77 0.50 -50.57 23.74
CA SER A 77 1.49 -50.70 22.65
C SER A 77 1.87 -52.18 22.44
N LYS A 78 1.72 -52.66 21.22
CA LYS A 78 2.30 -53.95 20.76
C LYS A 78 3.59 -53.66 20.00
N ALA A 79 4.68 -54.18 20.56
CA ALA A 79 6.00 -54.32 19.93
C ALA A 79 5.95 -55.28 18.74
N LEU A 80 6.69 -54.95 17.70
CA LEU A 80 7.02 -55.82 16.59
C LEU A 80 8.26 -56.68 16.92
N PRO A 81 8.37 -57.92 16.42
CA PRO A 81 9.44 -58.82 16.80
C PRO A 81 10.73 -58.57 15.99
N GLN A 82 11.85 -58.73 16.70
CA GLN A 82 13.20 -58.80 16.18
C GLN A 82 13.40 -60.16 15.43
N SER A 83 14.06 -60.09 14.28
CA SER A 83 14.86 -61.21 13.74
C SER A 83 16.11 -60.65 13.07
N ALA A 84 17.20 -60.81 13.73
CA ALA A 84 18.39 -61.61 13.44
C ALA A 84 19.34 -61.05 12.37
N VAL A 85 20.40 -60.40 12.84
CA VAL A 85 21.87 -60.69 12.71
C VAL A 85 22.42 -60.88 11.30
N ALA A 86 23.25 -59.95 10.86
CA ALA A 86 24.63 -60.22 10.38
C ALA A 86 25.44 -58.93 10.42
N GLU A 87 26.57 -59.00 11.15
CA GLU A 87 27.69 -58.07 11.19
C GLU A 87 28.36 -57.99 9.81
N GLU A 88 28.76 -56.79 9.42
CA GLU A 88 30.04 -56.55 8.74
C GLU A 88 30.45 -55.09 8.94
N ASP A 89 31.50 -54.93 9.72
CA ASP A 89 32.28 -53.72 9.92
C ASP A 89 33.06 -53.39 8.64
N ALA A 90 32.90 -52.16 8.12
CA ALA A 90 33.92 -51.54 7.28
C ALA A 90 33.94 -50.02 7.56
N PRO A 91 35.10 -49.44 7.88
CA PRO A 91 35.21 -48.02 8.22
C PRO A 91 35.19 -47.12 6.99
N LEU A 92 34.49 -46.01 7.10
CA LEU A 92 34.48 -44.91 6.13
C LEU A 92 35.86 -44.23 6.06
N PRO A 93 36.37 -43.89 4.86
CA PRO A 93 37.63 -43.21 4.70
C PRO A 93 37.49 -41.71 5.03
N PRO A 94 38.60 -41.05 5.48
CA PRO A 94 38.60 -39.65 5.85
C PRO A 94 38.48 -38.73 4.65
N VAL A 95 37.72 -37.64 4.83
CA VAL A 95 37.57 -36.59 3.84
C VAL A 95 38.86 -35.75 3.81
N GLU A 96 39.66 -35.89 2.78
CA GLU A 96 40.77 -35.01 2.45
C GLU A 96 40.23 -33.70 1.83
N GLU A 97 40.54 -32.61 2.47
CA GLU A 97 40.39 -31.24 1.97
C GLU A 97 41.37 -31.00 0.83
N VAL A 98 40.91 -31.05 -0.41
CA VAL A 98 41.71 -30.71 -1.60
C VAL A 98 41.45 -29.26 -1.97
N VAL A 99 42.22 -28.35 -1.43
CA VAL A 99 42.39 -26.98 -1.92
C VAL A 99 43.26 -27.05 -3.18
N ARG A 100 42.68 -26.86 -4.35
CA ARG A 100 43.44 -26.59 -5.58
C ARG A 100 43.30 -25.11 -5.98
N PRO A 101 44.41 -24.37 -6.17
CA PRO A 101 44.33 -23.00 -6.68
C PRO A 101 44.00 -23.03 -8.19
N LEU A 102 42.98 -22.24 -8.55
CA LEU A 102 42.64 -21.96 -9.93
C LEU A 102 43.70 -21.06 -10.55
N LYS A 103 44.36 -21.59 -11.59
CA LYS A 103 45.26 -20.84 -12.48
C LYS A 103 44.43 -19.81 -13.27
N VAL A 104 44.79 -18.55 -13.09
CA VAL A 104 44.36 -17.43 -13.92
C VAL A 104 45.02 -17.57 -15.27
N THR A 105 44.25 -17.81 -16.30
CA THR A 105 44.68 -17.68 -17.71
C THR A 105 44.35 -16.27 -18.16
N GLU A 106 45.38 -15.51 -18.44
CA GLU A 106 45.33 -14.20 -19.13
C GLU A 106 44.59 -14.37 -20.47
N ASN A 107 43.47 -13.65 -20.65
CA ASN A 107 42.89 -13.46 -21.96
C ASN A 107 42.82 -11.96 -22.28
N ARG A 108 43.42 -11.66 -23.40
CA ARG A 108 43.67 -10.40 -24.12
C ARG A 108 42.57 -9.35 -23.93
N MET A 109 42.99 -8.17 -23.53
CA MET A 109 42.28 -6.89 -23.58
C MET A 109 41.91 -6.52 -25.02
N THR A 110 40.65 -6.23 -25.25
CA THR A 110 40.19 -5.38 -26.35
C THR A 110 40.17 -3.93 -25.86
N PRO A 111 40.48 -2.93 -26.68
CA PRO A 111 40.70 -1.57 -26.21
C PRO A 111 39.36 -0.88 -25.84
N VAL A 112 39.37 -0.27 -24.66
CA VAL A 112 38.32 0.63 -24.18
C VAL A 112 38.46 1.96 -24.93
N VAL A 113 37.38 2.42 -25.53
CA VAL A 113 37.25 3.75 -26.12
C VAL A 113 37.17 4.77 -24.99
N GLU A 114 38.23 5.62 -24.87
CA GLU A 114 38.24 6.74 -23.93
C GLU A 114 37.27 7.83 -24.38
N ILE A 115 36.42 8.27 -23.45
CA ILE A 115 35.62 9.49 -23.57
C ILE A 115 36.48 10.64 -23.05
N PRO A 116 36.73 11.73 -23.81
CA PRO A 116 37.59 12.83 -23.37
C PRO A 116 36.90 13.65 -22.27
N GLN A 117 37.62 13.84 -21.18
CA GLN A 117 37.27 14.81 -20.11
C GLN A 117 37.58 16.23 -20.58
N PRO A 118 36.84 17.26 -20.12
CA PRO A 118 37.15 18.64 -20.48
C PRO A 118 38.41 19.15 -19.76
N VAL A 119 39.31 19.71 -20.53
CA VAL A 119 40.56 20.32 -20.08
C VAL A 119 40.24 21.62 -19.33
N ALA A 120 40.66 21.71 -18.08
CA ALA A 120 40.73 22.96 -17.34
C ALA A 120 42.00 23.70 -17.72
N THR A 121 41.87 24.84 -18.38
CA THR A 121 42.99 25.78 -18.64
C THR A 121 43.14 26.70 -17.43
N GLU A 122 44.17 26.46 -16.66
CA GLU A 122 44.74 27.46 -15.73
C GLU A 122 45.48 28.50 -16.53
N THR A 123 45.03 29.76 -16.47
CA THR A 123 45.81 30.92 -16.92
C THR A 123 46.34 31.68 -15.71
N SER A 124 47.64 31.56 -15.51
CA SER A 124 48.42 32.33 -14.55
C SER A 124 48.49 33.77 -14.96
N LEU A 125 48.15 34.69 -14.04
CA LEU A 125 48.36 36.11 -14.13
C LEU A 125 49.84 36.43 -13.85
N SER A 126 50.52 37.09 -14.77
CA SER A 126 51.72 37.89 -14.50
C SER A 126 51.42 39.35 -14.84
N ASN A 127 51.63 40.22 -13.83
CA ASN A 127 51.64 41.65 -13.92
C ASN A 127 52.83 42.08 -14.84
N ASP A 128 52.64 43.07 -15.72
CA ASP A 128 53.41 44.28 -15.72
C ASP A 128 52.96 45.22 -16.84
N THR A 129 52.64 46.43 -16.42
CA THR A 129 53.08 47.78 -16.90
C THR A 129 52.60 48.33 -18.25
N VAL A 130 52.12 49.59 -18.11
CA VAL A 130 52.29 50.79 -18.96
C VAL A 130 51.17 51.12 -19.95
N LEU A 131 50.45 52.17 -19.58
CA LEU A 131 49.73 53.09 -20.48
C LEU A 131 50.64 53.83 -21.41
N PRO A 132 50.19 54.21 -22.60
CA PRO A 132 49.97 55.65 -22.81
C PRO A 132 48.65 55.99 -23.56
N ARG A 133 48.39 57.29 -23.41
CA ARG A 133 47.29 58.13 -23.89
C ARG A 133 47.25 58.36 -25.42
N ALA A 134 45.98 58.63 -25.82
CA ALA A 134 45.56 59.67 -26.76
C ALA A 134 45.47 59.36 -28.26
N GLY A 135 44.33 59.56 -28.82
CA GLY A 135 44.21 60.29 -30.05
C GLY A 135 43.14 59.80 -31.03
N ARG A 136 42.13 60.64 -31.16
CA ARG A 136 41.31 60.98 -32.35
C ARG A 136 40.29 59.98 -32.92
N GLU A 137 39.07 60.47 -32.80
CA GLU A 137 38.00 60.59 -33.79
C GLU A 137 38.22 59.92 -35.14
N ASP A 138 37.28 59.06 -35.53
CA ASP A 138 36.62 59.15 -36.85
C ASP A 138 35.40 58.22 -36.94
N SER A 139 34.30 58.88 -37.31
CA SER A 139 33.12 58.48 -38.09
C SER A 139 32.48 57.08 -37.91
N VAL A 140 31.29 57.10 -37.37
CA VAL A 140 30.25 56.10 -37.35
C VAL A 140 29.60 55.98 -38.75
N PRO A 141 29.40 54.82 -39.33
CA PRO A 141 28.28 54.58 -40.26
C PRO A 141 27.03 54.11 -39.51
N GLU A 142 25.90 54.77 -39.78
CA GLU A 142 24.57 54.39 -39.40
C GLU A 142 24.27 52.94 -39.79
N ALA A 143 24.05 52.07 -38.79
CA ALA A 143 23.43 50.78 -38.99
C ALA A 143 21.93 50.89 -38.72
N ILE A 144 21.19 50.50 -39.71
CA ILE A 144 19.75 50.40 -39.80
C ILE A 144 19.21 49.65 -38.55
N VAL A 145 18.43 50.33 -37.74
CA VAL A 145 17.66 49.71 -36.62
C VAL A 145 16.40 49.08 -37.26
N GLU A 146 16.44 47.77 -37.49
CA GLU A 146 15.21 47.02 -37.67
C GLU A 146 14.43 47.03 -36.35
N GLU A 147 13.28 47.64 -36.40
CA GLU A 147 12.31 47.70 -35.32
C GLU A 147 11.81 46.27 -35.06
N VAL A 148 12.38 45.58 -34.04
CA VAL A 148 11.83 44.30 -33.54
C VAL A 148 10.50 44.58 -32.86
N VAL A 149 9.41 44.34 -33.59
CA VAL A 149 8.04 44.31 -33.04
C VAL A 149 7.99 43.17 -32.04
N LEU A 150 8.07 43.51 -30.76
CA LEU A 150 7.77 42.57 -29.67
C LEU A 150 6.34 42.14 -29.78
N PRO A 151 6.03 40.83 -29.71
CA PRO A 151 4.65 40.38 -29.66
C PRO A 151 3.96 40.96 -28.40
N PRO A 152 2.63 41.17 -28.44
CA PRO A 152 1.90 41.75 -27.33
C PRO A 152 2.16 40.94 -26.07
N VAL A 153 2.52 41.62 -25.00
CA VAL A 153 2.64 41.05 -23.65
C VAL A 153 1.27 40.45 -23.32
N ILE A 154 1.19 39.13 -23.43
CA ILE A 154 0.08 38.38 -22.86
C ILE A 154 0.23 38.60 -21.35
N GLU A 155 -0.67 39.39 -20.77
CA GLU A 155 -0.79 39.45 -19.30
C GLU A 155 -0.88 38.02 -18.81
N ALA A 156 0.16 37.57 -18.11
CA ALA A 156 0.14 36.32 -17.41
C ALA A 156 -1.12 36.31 -16.54
N PRO A 157 -1.94 35.24 -16.56
CA PRO A 157 -3.03 35.13 -15.63
C PRO A 157 -2.44 35.35 -14.25
N LYS A 158 -2.99 36.28 -13.48
CA LYS A 158 -2.63 36.47 -12.08
C LYS A 158 -2.77 35.10 -11.44
N SER A 159 -1.65 34.35 -11.36
CA SER A 159 -1.55 33.21 -10.51
C SER A 159 -1.74 33.76 -9.11
N VAL A 160 -2.93 33.70 -8.63
CA VAL A 160 -3.20 33.67 -7.20
C VAL A 160 -2.56 32.37 -6.74
N LEU A 161 -1.25 32.45 -6.47
CA LEU A 161 -0.69 31.51 -5.52
C LEU A 161 -1.57 31.71 -4.28
N PRO A 162 -2.19 30.67 -3.75
CA PRO A 162 -2.80 30.78 -2.45
C PRO A 162 -1.64 31.19 -1.54
N VAL A 163 -1.65 32.41 -1.09
CA VAL A 163 -0.86 32.83 0.06
C VAL A 163 -1.23 31.81 1.11
N ALA A 164 -0.25 30.96 1.46
CA ALA A 164 -0.43 29.90 2.43
C ALA A 164 -1.19 30.49 3.61
N ASN A 165 -2.35 29.96 3.82
CA ASN A 165 -3.41 30.50 4.65
C ASN A 165 -2.94 30.93 6.04
N LEU A 166 -2.47 32.17 6.16
CA LEU A 166 -2.61 32.90 7.44
C LEU A 166 -4.09 33.12 7.78
N SER A 167 -5.01 32.83 6.84
CA SER A 167 -6.46 32.91 7.03
C SER A 167 -7.10 31.66 7.64
N LEU A 168 -6.37 30.57 7.89
CA LEU A 168 -6.90 29.40 8.60
C LEU A 168 -7.30 29.67 10.05
N TYR A 169 -6.88 30.82 10.58
CA TYR A 169 -7.24 31.27 11.92
C TYR A 169 -8.05 32.59 11.93
N ALA A 170 -8.51 33.04 10.79
CA ALA A 170 -9.45 34.15 10.73
C ALA A 170 -10.85 33.61 10.95
N ASP A 171 -11.54 34.18 11.96
CA ASP A 171 -12.97 34.01 12.20
C ASP A 171 -13.76 33.80 10.91
N GLU A 172 -14.64 32.78 10.86
CA GLU A 172 -15.60 32.57 9.78
C GLU A 172 -16.54 33.77 9.53
N GLY A 173 -16.33 34.85 10.26
CA GLY A 173 -17.09 36.10 10.19
C GLY A 173 -16.56 37.16 9.21
N GLY A 174 -15.62 36.86 8.32
CA GLY A 174 -15.27 37.74 7.17
C GLY A 174 -14.71 39.12 7.48
N GLN A 175 -14.35 39.43 8.72
CA GLN A 175 -13.65 40.66 9.09
C GLN A 175 -12.13 40.39 9.11
N LYS A 176 -11.43 40.75 8.01
CA LYS A 176 -9.99 41.00 8.10
C LYS A 176 -9.80 41.99 9.24
N SER A 177 -8.98 41.67 10.25
CA SER A 177 -8.76 42.57 11.38
C SER A 177 -8.40 43.93 10.83
N ALA A 178 -8.96 45.01 11.41
CA ALA A 178 -8.70 46.38 11.00
C ALA A 178 -7.18 46.65 10.89
N HIS A 179 -6.39 46.07 11.79
CA HIS A 179 -4.94 46.17 11.84
C HIS A 179 -4.21 45.62 10.59
N ALA A 180 -4.68 44.53 9.95
CA ALA A 180 -4.02 44.02 8.76
C ALA A 180 -4.26 44.92 7.54
N LYS A 181 -5.43 45.55 7.45
CA LYS A 181 -5.73 46.51 6.39
C LYS A 181 -4.92 47.80 6.57
N ASP A 182 -4.75 48.25 7.82
CA ASP A 182 -3.95 49.43 8.12
C ASP A 182 -2.47 49.22 7.86
N ALA A 183 -1.90 48.06 8.18
CA ALA A 183 -0.51 47.70 7.91
C ALA A 183 -0.18 47.65 6.39
N ASP A 184 -1.07 47.07 5.59
CA ASP A 184 -0.92 47.03 4.13
C ASP A 184 -1.04 48.44 3.51
N ALA A 185 -1.93 49.28 4.02
CA ALA A 185 -2.04 50.67 3.58
C ALA A 185 -0.80 51.49 3.93
N LEU A 186 -0.28 51.36 5.14
CA LEU A 186 0.95 52.01 5.59
C LEU A 186 2.20 51.55 4.82
N TYR A 187 2.28 50.24 4.48
CA TYR A 187 3.35 49.69 3.64
C TYR A 187 3.32 50.30 2.23
N ARG A 188 2.15 50.34 1.60
CA ARG A 188 1.97 50.97 0.27
C ARG A 188 2.29 52.46 0.24
N GLN A 189 2.14 53.11 1.36
CA GLN A 189 2.54 54.53 1.56
C GLN A 189 4.03 54.69 1.87
N GLY A 190 4.79 53.58 1.97
CA GLY A 190 6.21 53.61 2.33
C GLY A 190 6.51 53.97 3.80
N ILE A 191 5.48 53.95 4.67
CA ILE A 191 5.62 54.27 6.09
C ILE A 191 6.00 52.99 6.88
N ALA A 192 5.48 51.80 6.50
CA ALA A 192 5.78 50.53 7.13
C ALA A 192 6.88 49.80 6.34
N THR A 193 7.77 49.11 7.03
CA THR A 193 8.76 48.21 6.42
C THR A 193 8.15 46.83 6.17
N LEU A 194 8.78 46.03 5.30
CA LEU A 194 8.37 44.63 5.09
C LEU A 194 8.38 43.83 6.40
N ARG A 195 9.32 44.12 7.30
CA ARG A 195 9.36 43.55 8.65
C ARG A 195 8.12 43.81 9.46
N ASP A 196 7.62 45.03 9.43
CA ASP A 196 6.38 45.45 10.19
C ASP A 196 5.15 44.75 9.58
N LEU A 197 5.15 44.46 8.29
CA LEU A 197 4.06 43.75 7.60
C LEU A 197 4.00 42.27 7.96
N ILE A 198 5.15 41.60 8.12
CA ILE A 198 5.22 40.16 8.40
C ILE A 198 5.29 39.82 9.89
N ALA A 199 5.63 40.82 10.76
CA ALA A 199 5.65 40.60 12.19
C ALA A 199 4.22 40.48 12.76
N PRO A 200 3.99 39.61 13.75
CA PRO A 200 2.69 39.55 14.42
C PRO A 200 2.42 40.85 15.15
N PRO A 201 1.16 41.35 15.19
CA PRO A 201 0.81 42.62 15.75
C PRO A 201 1.10 42.74 17.26
N ALA A 202 1.06 41.63 17.98
CA ALA A 202 1.42 41.55 19.39
C ALA A 202 1.81 40.14 19.81
N ILE A 203 2.70 40.04 20.78
CA ILE A 203 3.01 38.81 21.50
C ILE A 203 2.76 39.06 22.98
N LYS A 204 1.90 38.23 23.60
CA LYS A 204 1.63 38.27 25.04
C LYS A 204 2.13 36.95 25.65
N MET A 205 3.01 37.10 26.64
CA MET A 205 3.57 35.95 27.34
C MET A 205 2.75 35.64 28.59
N GLY A 206 2.31 34.38 28.71
CA GLY A 206 1.71 33.82 29.91
C GLY A 206 2.59 32.71 30.52
N PRO A 207 2.29 32.27 31.73
CA PRO A 207 3.06 31.21 32.37
C PRO A 207 2.90 29.84 31.66
N ASN A 208 1.71 29.52 31.15
CA ASN A 208 1.34 28.24 30.56
C ASN A 208 0.99 28.29 29.06
N SER A 209 0.81 29.48 28.52
CA SER A 209 0.52 29.72 27.11
C SER A 209 1.07 31.07 26.68
N MET A 210 1.27 31.25 25.40
CA MET A 210 1.57 32.54 24.81
C MET A 210 0.54 32.89 23.74
N GLN A 211 0.25 34.16 23.57
CA GLN A 211 -0.60 34.64 22.51
C GLN A 211 0.25 35.31 21.45
N VAL A 212 0.10 34.87 20.19
CA VAL A 212 0.77 35.42 19.01
C VAL A 212 -0.32 35.97 18.07
N GLY A 213 -0.45 37.29 18.06
CA GLY A 213 -1.58 37.90 17.36
C GLY A 213 -2.92 37.52 17.98
N THR A 214 -3.75 36.79 17.24
CA THR A 214 -5.07 36.28 17.69
C THR A 214 -5.06 34.84 18.16
N VAL A 215 -3.93 34.13 18.03
CA VAL A 215 -3.81 32.69 18.27
C VAL A 215 -3.08 32.43 19.58
N LEU A 216 -3.57 31.48 20.39
CA LEU A 216 -2.87 30.99 21.58
C LEU A 216 -1.96 29.84 21.18
N ALA A 217 -0.78 29.78 21.78
CA ALA A 217 0.22 28.73 21.55
C ALA A 217 0.72 28.15 22.88
N ARG A 218 0.94 26.83 22.91
CA ARG A 218 1.54 26.12 24.06
C ARG A 218 2.53 25.11 23.56
N THR A 219 3.75 25.14 24.12
CA THR A 219 4.80 24.20 23.71
C THR A 219 4.94 23.10 24.75
N TYR A 220 5.03 21.88 24.27
CA TYR A 220 5.35 20.67 25.00
C TYR A 220 6.73 20.14 24.62
N PHE A 221 7.35 19.43 25.53
CA PHE A 221 8.58 18.67 25.28
C PHE A 221 8.50 17.30 25.93
N VAL A 222 9.21 16.31 25.36
CA VAL A 222 9.28 14.94 25.89
C VAL A 222 10.26 14.90 27.07
N VAL A 223 9.81 14.36 28.19
CA VAL A 223 10.59 14.22 29.44
C VAL A 223 11.16 12.83 29.59
N ALA A 224 10.39 11.80 29.24
CA ALA A 224 10.79 10.41 29.42
C ALA A 224 10.17 9.53 28.34
N TYR A 225 10.94 8.50 27.99
CA TYR A 225 10.55 7.44 27.06
C TYR A 225 10.38 6.10 27.79
N PRO A 226 9.59 5.15 27.26
CA PRO A 226 9.56 3.78 27.76
C PRO A 226 10.89 3.07 27.50
N ARG A 227 11.07 1.91 28.09
CA ARG A 227 12.28 1.08 27.87
C ARG A 227 12.44 0.67 26.41
N PHE A 228 11.35 0.44 25.68
CA PHE A 228 11.32 0.10 24.26
C PHE A 228 10.37 1.04 23.53
N LEU A 229 10.81 1.53 22.37
CA LEU A 229 9.99 2.31 21.44
C LEU A 229 9.63 1.42 20.24
N SER A 230 8.35 1.33 19.93
CA SER A 230 7.89 0.63 18.73
C SER A 230 8.25 1.41 17.48
N THR A 231 8.46 0.70 16.37
CA THR A 231 8.64 1.35 15.07
C THR A 231 7.45 2.26 14.76
N ASN A 232 7.73 3.48 14.30
CA ASN A 232 6.71 4.44 13.90
C ASN A 232 5.81 4.98 15.04
N TRP A 233 6.29 4.93 16.27
CA TRP A 233 5.53 5.39 17.46
C TRP A 233 5.09 6.86 17.39
N PHE A 234 5.82 7.70 16.65
CA PHE A 234 5.50 9.13 16.50
C PHE A 234 4.44 9.41 15.42
N SER A 235 4.06 8.41 14.63
CA SER A 235 3.07 8.51 13.56
C SER A 235 1.71 9.09 14.00
N PRO A 236 1.09 8.67 15.13
CA PRO A 236 -0.17 9.22 15.56
C PRO A 236 -0.13 10.75 15.82
N ILE A 237 1.04 11.27 16.19
CA ILE A 237 1.24 12.72 16.40
C ILE A 237 1.31 13.45 15.06
N ILE A 238 1.99 12.89 14.07
CA ILE A 238 2.07 13.49 12.72
C ILE A 238 0.71 13.50 12.02
N ASN A 239 -0.16 12.53 12.32
CA ASN A 239 -1.49 12.38 11.71
C ASN A 239 -2.62 13.06 12.50
N ILE A 240 -2.32 13.93 13.45
CA ILE A 240 -3.32 14.69 14.20
C ILE A 240 -4.08 15.65 13.27
N ASP A 241 -5.40 15.79 13.50
CA ASP A 241 -6.33 16.58 12.68
C ASP A 241 -6.34 18.09 13.02
N PHE A 242 -5.27 18.62 13.57
CA PHE A 242 -5.11 20.04 13.81
C PHE A 242 -3.67 20.52 13.62
N SER A 243 -3.51 21.82 13.38
CA SER A 243 -2.18 22.39 13.13
C SER A 243 -1.33 22.43 14.39
N MET A 244 -0.12 21.92 14.28
CA MET A 244 0.94 22.06 15.29
C MET A 244 2.30 22.14 14.59
N ASP A 245 3.31 22.64 15.30
CA ASP A 245 4.70 22.59 14.85
C ASP A 245 5.46 21.62 15.72
N ALA A 246 6.18 20.68 15.09
CA ALA A 246 7.05 19.73 15.77
C ALA A 246 8.50 19.94 15.33
N ALA A 247 9.41 19.97 16.27
CA ALA A 247 10.85 20.06 16.01
C ALA A 247 11.58 18.93 16.74
N LEU A 248 12.47 18.24 16.01
CA LEU A 248 13.31 17.18 16.52
C LEU A 248 14.77 17.64 16.46
N PHE A 249 15.44 17.65 17.61
CA PHE A 249 16.85 18.01 17.71
C PHE A 249 17.67 16.78 18.04
N ILE A 250 18.65 16.50 17.18
CA ILE A 250 19.47 15.28 17.27
C ILE A 250 20.94 15.72 17.33
N HIS A 251 21.56 15.51 18.49
CA HIS A 251 22.97 15.87 18.70
C HIS A 251 23.78 14.60 18.98
N PRO A 252 24.75 14.24 18.12
CA PRO A 252 25.63 13.10 18.36
C PRO A 252 26.46 13.33 19.63
N ILE A 253 26.63 12.26 20.45
CA ILE A 253 27.46 12.27 21.66
C ILE A 253 28.69 11.41 21.39
N ASP A 254 29.85 11.82 21.95
CA ASP A 254 31.06 11.01 21.88
C ASP A 254 30.88 9.68 22.61
N THR A 255 31.12 8.60 21.88
CA THR A 255 31.04 7.23 22.42
C THR A 255 31.95 7.01 23.63
N ALA A 256 33.13 7.67 23.70
CA ALA A 256 34.06 7.53 24.81
C ALA A 256 33.47 8.07 26.13
N GLU A 257 32.74 9.15 26.10
CA GLU A 257 32.04 9.73 27.27
C GLU A 257 30.96 8.78 27.76
N ILE A 258 30.13 8.29 26.86
CA ILE A 258 29.06 7.35 27.19
C ILE A 258 29.62 6.05 27.77
N MET A 259 30.67 5.49 27.18
CA MET A 259 31.32 4.30 27.69
C MET A 259 31.83 4.45 29.15
N LYS A 260 32.33 5.64 29.48
CA LYS A 260 32.76 5.95 30.87
C LYS A 260 31.55 5.96 31.82
N ASN A 261 30.44 6.57 31.41
CA ASN A 261 29.21 6.65 32.19
C ASN A 261 28.57 5.27 32.38
N LEU A 262 28.44 4.47 31.31
CA LEU A 262 27.93 3.10 31.37
C LEU A 262 28.75 2.21 32.29
N ARG A 263 30.10 2.34 32.27
CA ARG A 263 30.98 1.60 33.19
C ARG A 263 30.69 1.97 34.65
N LYS A 264 30.53 3.27 34.96
CA LYS A 264 30.17 3.74 36.30
C LYS A 264 28.80 3.18 36.72
N SER A 265 27.79 3.24 35.88
CA SER A 265 26.45 2.72 36.14
C SER A 265 26.47 1.19 36.35
N ALA A 266 27.17 0.43 35.52
CA ALA A 266 27.33 -1.01 35.68
C ALA A 266 27.95 -1.36 37.06
N THR A 267 29.00 -0.62 37.45
CA THR A 267 29.65 -0.83 38.77
C THR A 267 28.70 -0.52 39.93
N GLN A 268 27.87 0.53 39.81
CA GLN A 268 26.89 0.89 40.84
C GLN A 268 25.80 -0.18 40.96
N VAL A 269 25.21 -0.63 39.88
CA VAL A 269 24.17 -1.68 39.86
C VAL A 269 24.74 -2.99 40.39
N GLN A 270 25.95 -3.38 39.97
CA GLN A 270 26.63 -4.59 40.45
C GLN A 270 26.93 -4.52 41.94
N SER A 271 27.37 -3.36 42.46
CA SER A 271 27.60 -3.15 43.89
C SER A 271 26.30 -3.26 44.69
N GLN A 272 25.19 -2.74 44.16
CA GLN A 272 23.89 -2.82 44.81
C GLN A 272 23.37 -4.26 44.86
N ILE A 273 23.49 -5.02 43.80
CA ILE A 273 23.18 -6.46 43.77
C ILE A 273 24.00 -7.22 44.85
N HIS A 274 25.27 -6.85 44.98
CA HIS A 274 26.15 -7.50 45.96
C HIS A 274 25.75 -7.17 47.40
N ILE A 275 25.45 -5.91 47.72
CA ILE A 275 24.96 -5.47 49.03
C ILE A 275 23.64 -6.16 49.39
N GLU A 276 22.70 -6.25 48.45
CA GLU A 276 21.41 -6.92 48.69
C GLU A 276 21.57 -8.42 48.92
N ALA A 277 22.52 -9.04 48.23
CA ALA A 277 22.88 -10.44 48.46
C ALA A 277 23.54 -10.67 49.83
N GLU A 278 24.42 -9.75 50.31
CA GLU A 278 25.04 -9.79 51.65
C GLU A 278 23.98 -9.57 52.75
N ASP A 279 22.98 -8.69 52.50
CA ASP A 279 21.88 -8.45 53.44
C ASP A 279 20.85 -9.60 53.48
N GLY A 280 21.02 -10.66 52.68
CA GLY A 280 20.13 -11.80 52.63
C GLY A 280 18.75 -11.48 52.01
N LYS A 281 18.64 -10.40 51.23
CA LYS A 281 17.42 -10.03 50.49
C LYS A 281 17.24 -10.94 49.28
N ILE A 282 15.99 -11.14 48.91
CA ILE A 282 15.63 -11.85 47.65
C ILE A 282 16.17 -11.04 46.49
N ARG A 283 16.75 -11.70 45.49
CA ARG A 283 17.24 -11.11 44.24
C ARG A 283 16.19 -10.20 43.62
N ASP A 284 16.57 -8.97 43.27
CA ASP A 284 15.73 -8.05 42.52
C ASP A 284 15.94 -8.27 41.03
N PRO A 285 14.94 -8.82 40.30
CA PRO A 285 15.04 -9.06 38.85
C PRO A 285 15.26 -7.77 38.06
N MET A 286 14.84 -6.60 38.56
CA MET A 286 15.00 -5.32 37.87
C MET A 286 16.49 -4.91 37.83
N LEU A 287 17.26 -5.15 38.92
CA LEU A 287 18.67 -4.82 38.94
C LEU A 287 19.48 -5.76 38.03
N GLU A 288 19.14 -7.05 38.02
CA GLU A 288 19.79 -8.03 37.12
C GLU A 288 19.56 -7.66 35.66
N THR A 289 18.29 -7.33 35.27
CA THR A 289 17.94 -6.90 33.93
C THR A 289 18.62 -5.57 33.56
N ALA A 290 18.71 -4.63 34.49
CA ALA A 290 19.40 -3.36 34.26
C ALA A 290 20.90 -3.56 33.98
N LEU A 291 21.54 -4.50 34.71
CA LEU A 291 22.94 -4.83 34.47
C LEU A 291 23.15 -5.44 33.07
N GLU A 292 22.31 -6.41 32.71
CA GLU A 292 22.34 -7.07 31.39
C GLU A 292 22.14 -6.06 30.25
N ASP A 293 21.17 -5.13 30.38
CA ASP A 293 20.95 -4.07 29.40
C ASP A 293 22.17 -3.17 29.23
N ILE A 294 22.80 -2.76 30.36
CA ILE A 294 23.99 -1.91 30.35
C ILE A 294 25.18 -2.62 29.69
N GLU A 295 25.41 -3.90 30.00
CA GLU A 295 26.49 -4.68 29.41
C GLU A 295 26.24 -4.94 27.91
N GLY A 296 25.02 -5.34 27.51
CA GLY A 296 24.65 -5.53 26.11
C GLY A 296 24.79 -4.27 25.29
N LEU A 297 24.39 -3.11 25.86
CA LEU A 297 24.54 -1.83 25.19
C LEU A 297 26.02 -1.43 25.03
N ARG A 298 26.84 -1.66 26.08
CA ARG A 298 28.28 -1.41 26.02
C ARG A 298 28.95 -2.23 24.93
N ASP A 299 28.59 -3.51 24.79
CA ASP A 299 29.14 -4.39 23.75
C ASP A 299 28.77 -3.93 22.35
N ARG A 300 27.53 -3.54 22.13
CA ARG A 300 27.06 -2.97 20.82
C ARG A 300 27.78 -1.67 20.48
N LEU A 301 28.04 -0.81 21.48
CA LEU A 301 28.82 0.41 21.29
C LEU A 301 30.30 0.11 20.92
N MET A 302 30.91 -0.90 21.57
CA MET A 302 32.29 -1.32 21.25
C MET A 302 32.40 -1.92 19.85
N GLN A 303 31.36 -2.63 19.38
CA GLN A 303 31.29 -3.18 18.03
C GLN A 303 30.98 -2.09 16.97
N GLY A 304 30.60 -0.88 17.40
CA GLY A 304 30.24 0.22 16.48
C GLY A 304 28.89 0.04 15.80
N THR A 305 28.07 -0.92 16.23
CA THR A 305 26.70 -1.15 15.71
C THR A 305 25.72 -0.14 16.27
N GLU A 306 26.01 0.46 17.42
CA GLU A 306 25.21 1.50 18.08
C GLU A 306 26.01 2.79 18.28
N LYS A 307 25.29 3.92 18.32
CA LYS A 307 25.80 5.25 18.66
C LYS A 307 24.81 5.93 19.61
N PHE A 308 25.25 6.99 20.28
CA PHE A 308 24.41 7.77 21.19
C PHE A 308 24.15 9.18 20.68
N PHE A 309 22.96 9.67 21.02
CA PHE A 309 22.49 10.99 20.64
C PHE A 309 21.75 11.64 21.81
N ARG A 310 21.93 12.94 21.98
CA ARG A 310 20.99 13.77 22.74
C ARG A 310 19.83 14.09 21.81
N PHE A 311 18.64 13.70 22.23
CA PHE A 311 17.43 13.79 21.42
C PHE A 311 16.35 14.61 22.15
N GLY A 312 15.97 15.74 21.56
CA GLY A 312 14.89 16.61 22.02
C GLY A 312 13.73 16.63 21.05
N ILE A 313 12.51 16.48 21.55
CA ILE A 313 11.28 16.69 20.76
C ILE A 313 10.49 17.80 21.40
N TYR A 314 10.15 18.82 20.60
CA TYR A 314 9.33 19.95 20.98
C TYR A 314 8.11 20.05 20.08
N MET A 315 6.94 20.31 20.67
CA MET A 315 5.66 20.39 19.94
C MET A 315 4.94 21.67 20.38
N THR A 316 4.70 22.60 19.47
CA THR A 316 3.90 23.81 19.72
C THR A 316 2.51 23.62 19.11
N VAL A 317 1.50 23.64 19.98
CA VAL A 317 0.08 23.49 19.66
C VAL A 317 -0.56 24.84 19.59
N PHE A 318 -1.46 25.04 18.63
CA PHE A 318 -2.17 26.29 18.40
C PHE A 318 -3.66 26.13 18.70
N GLY A 319 -4.22 27.10 19.41
CA GLY A 319 -5.64 27.14 19.74
C GLY A 319 -6.27 28.52 19.50
N LYS A 320 -7.56 28.53 19.22
CA LYS A 320 -8.36 29.77 19.06
C LYS A 320 -8.60 30.46 20.40
N ASP A 321 -8.85 29.68 21.44
CA ASP A 321 -9.06 30.06 22.80
C ASP A 321 -8.41 29.07 23.78
N GLU A 322 -8.47 29.32 25.08
CA GLU A 322 -7.82 28.48 26.10
C GLU A 322 -8.47 27.10 26.23
N ALA A 323 -9.77 26.97 25.93
CA ALA A 323 -10.47 25.69 25.96
C ALA A 323 -10.02 24.81 24.79
N ASP A 324 -10.09 25.32 23.55
CA ASP A 324 -9.61 24.63 22.34
C ASP A 324 -8.12 24.23 22.45
N LEU A 325 -7.29 25.15 22.96
CA LEU A 325 -5.89 24.87 23.19
C LEU A 325 -5.69 23.75 24.21
N THR A 326 -6.45 23.74 25.28
CA THR A 326 -6.33 22.72 26.33
C THR A 326 -6.81 21.35 25.82
N ASP A 327 -7.90 21.26 25.07
CA ASP A 327 -8.42 20.03 24.50
C ASP A 327 -7.43 19.40 23.51
N LYS A 328 -6.83 20.19 22.64
CA LYS A 328 -5.78 19.76 21.73
C LYS A 328 -4.53 19.25 22.46
N CYS A 329 -4.12 19.98 23.51
CA CYS A 329 -3.00 19.60 24.35
C CYS A 329 -3.25 18.27 25.08
N ASN A 330 -4.46 18.07 25.61
CA ASN A 330 -4.86 16.82 26.25
C ASN A 330 -4.86 15.66 25.25
N THR A 331 -5.28 15.90 24.03
CA THR A 331 -5.24 14.89 22.95
C THR A 331 -3.80 14.40 22.71
N ILE A 332 -2.85 15.33 22.54
CA ILE A 332 -1.42 14.98 22.35
C ILE A 332 -0.87 14.21 23.56
N SER A 333 -1.14 14.72 24.76
CA SER A 333 -0.66 14.05 25.99
C SER A 333 -1.23 12.64 26.10
N SER A 334 -2.52 12.44 25.85
CA SER A 334 -3.17 11.13 25.90
C SER A 334 -2.60 10.14 24.88
N ILE A 335 -2.34 10.58 23.64
CA ILE A 335 -1.76 9.75 22.58
C ILE A 335 -0.34 9.29 22.98
N LEU A 336 0.48 10.19 23.52
CA LEU A 336 1.85 9.87 23.91
C LEU A 336 1.90 9.06 25.20
N GLU A 337 1.09 9.38 26.20
CA GLU A 337 0.98 8.63 27.45
C GLU A 337 0.48 7.19 27.22
N ALA A 338 -0.40 6.95 26.26
CA ALA A 338 -0.81 5.60 25.86
C ALA A 338 0.38 4.74 25.37
N GLN A 339 1.44 5.39 24.89
CA GLN A 339 2.69 4.77 24.46
C GLN A 339 3.79 4.87 25.53
N LEU A 340 3.45 5.28 26.76
CA LEU A 340 4.38 5.50 27.85
C LEU A 340 5.46 6.57 27.54
N VAL A 341 5.17 7.49 26.63
CA VAL A 341 6.00 8.67 26.36
C VAL A 341 5.43 9.87 27.12
N TYR A 342 6.18 10.39 28.06
CA TYR A 342 5.71 11.45 28.93
C TYR A 342 6.14 12.83 28.46
N VAL A 343 5.19 13.75 28.39
CA VAL A 343 5.40 15.13 27.96
C VAL A 343 5.09 16.12 29.07
N LYS A 344 5.76 17.27 29.04
CA LYS A 344 5.48 18.40 29.91
C LYS A 344 5.39 19.69 29.11
N SER A 345 4.54 20.59 29.58
CA SER A 345 4.45 21.95 29.04
C SER A 345 5.67 22.78 29.43
N ALA A 346 6.15 23.64 28.54
CA ALA A 346 7.28 24.54 28.78
C ALA A 346 6.89 25.72 29.68
N VAL A 347 6.38 25.45 30.90
CA VAL A 347 5.93 26.45 31.88
C VAL A 347 7.01 27.48 32.13
N LEU A 348 6.66 28.77 32.07
CA LEU A 348 7.57 29.93 32.23
C LEU A 348 8.68 30.03 31.17
N ARG A 349 8.69 29.12 30.16
CA ARG A 349 9.67 29.09 29.05
C ARG A 349 8.96 28.96 27.69
N MET A 350 7.72 29.46 27.58
CA MET A 350 6.92 29.35 26.36
C MET A 350 7.57 30.01 25.13
N ASP A 351 8.27 31.14 25.36
CA ASP A 351 9.04 31.87 24.33
C ASP A 351 10.17 30.99 23.77
N GLN A 352 10.90 30.32 24.65
CA GLN A 352 11.99 29.39 24.24
C GLN A 352 11.43 28.19 23.53
N GLY A 353 10.34 27.59 24.01
CA GLY A 353 9.68 26.48 23.37
C GLY A 353 9.15 26.85 21.99
N PHE A 354 8.45 27.98 21.88
CA PHE A 354 7.96 28.48 20.61
C PHE A 354 9.10 28.78 19.63
N ALA A 355 10.19 29.42 20.10
CA ALA A 355 11.36 29.68 19.24
C ALA A 355 12.05 28.40 18.78
N ALA A 356 12.12 27.35 19.62
CA ALA A 356 12.71 26.08 19.27
C ALA A 356 11.91 25.30 18.18
N THR A 357 10.59 25.50 18.10
CA THR A 357 9.76 24.88 17.06
C THR A 357 9.73 25.66 15.74
N ARG A 358 10.38 26.82 15.66
CA ARG A 358 10.52 27.57 14.40
C ARG A 358 11.62 26.95 13.52
N PRO A 359 11.55 27.02 12.18
CA PRO A 359 12.51 26.43 11.27
C PRO A 359 13.86 27.20 11.24
N LEU A 360 14.39 27.50 12.42
CA LEU A 360 15.63 28.24 12.62
C LEU A 360 16.80 27.34 13.04
N GLY A 361 16.55 26.05 13.33
CA GLY A 361 17.56 25.11 13.78
C GLY A 361 18.21 25.47 15.12
N ASN A 362 17.50 26.24 15.98
CA ASN A 362 18.04 26.75 17.24
C ASN A 362 17.35 26.08 18.44
N ASP A 363 18.05 25.19 19.14
CA ASP A 363 17.59 24.55 20.36
C ASP A 363 17.77 25.46 21.58
N VAL A 364 16.87 26.42 21.72
CA VAL A 364 16.90 27.36 22.87
C VAL A 364 16.26 26.80 24.13
N LEU A 365 15.43 25.75 24.01
CA LEU A 365 14.81 25.09 25.16
C LEU A 365 15.79 24.16 25.88
N ASP A 366 16.69 23.53 25.13
CA ASP A 366 17.80 22.66 25.59
C ASP A 366 17.31 21.59 26.58
N VAL A 367 16.26 20.85 26.20
CA VAL A 367 15.73 19.70 26.94
C VAL A 367 15.85 18.47 26.05
N ALA A 368 16.73 17.54 26.41
CA ALA A 368 16.98 16.38 25.59
C ALA A 368 17.21 15.13 26.44
N ASN A 369 16.85 13.97 25.92
CA ASN A 369 17.13 12.65 26.48
C ASN A 369 18.20 11.94 25.67
N ASN A 370 18.92 11.03 26.31
CA ASN A 370 19.91 10.23 25.61
C ASN A 370 19.26 9.00 24.99
N LEU A 371 19.35 8.84 23.67
CA LEU A 371 18.88 7.67 22.94
C LEU A 371 20.05 7.07 22.15
N ASN A 372 20.06 5.75 22.01
CA ASN A 372 20.92 5.05 21.07
C ASN A 372 20.29 4.97 19.67
N THR A 373 21.02 4.44 18.71
CA THR A 373 20.59 4.40 17.30
C THR A 373 19.26 3.69 17.09
N GLU A 374 19.05 2.55 17.74
CA GLU A 374 17.85 1.72 17.56
C GLU A 374 16.56 2.48 17.92
N PRO A 375 16.33 2.96 19.15
CA PRO A 375 15.12 3.71 19.49
C PRO A 375 15.02 5.06 18.75
N LEU A 376 16.14 5.71 18.43
CA LEU A 376 16.11 6.95 17.63
C LEU A 376 15.57 6.69 16.23
N SER A 377 15.98 5.58 15.59
CA SER A 377 15.53 5.24 14.24
C SER A 377 14.03 4.95 14.17
N THR A 378 13.42 4.44 15.25
CA THR A 378 11.98 4.19 15.32
C THR A 378 11.12 5.46 15.35
N THR A 379 11.74 6.61 15.65
CA THR A 379 11.05 7.89 15.73
C THR A 379 10.68 8.46 14.38
N PHE A 380 11.37 8.05 13.29
CA PHE A 380 11.06 8.56 11.97
C PHE A 380 9.65 8.12 11.53
N PRO A 381 8.76 9.08 11.22
CA PRO A 381 7.39 8.77 10.84
C PRO A 381 7.34 8.32 9.38
N PHE A 382 7.41 7.02 9.14
CA PHE A 382 7.25 6.42 7.81
C PHE A 382 5.79 6.42 7.31
N VAL A 383 5.01 7.39 7.69
CA VAL A 383 3.55 7.41 7.55
C VAL A 383 3.04 7.87 6.21
N SER A 384 3.83 8.52 5.39
CA SER A 384 3.40 8.89 4.05
C SER A 384 4.54 8.74 3.08
N SER A 385 4.48 7.71 2.24
CA SER A 385 5.15 7.84 0.97
C SER A 385 4.27 8.70 0.08
N ASP A 386 4.82 9.76 -0.45
CA ASP A 386 4.15 10.53 -1.48
C ASP A 386 4.05 9.64 -2.74
N LEU A 387 2.84 9.15 -3.01
CA LEU A 387 2.50 8.37 -4.20
C LEU A 387 1.94 9.27 -5.32
N SER A 388 2.11 10.56 -5.20
CA SER A 388 1.64 11.50 -6.22
C SER A 388 2.70 11.70 -7.32
N SER A 389 2.27 11.65 -8.57
CA SER A 389 3.03 12.09 -9.73
C SER A 389 2.28 13.21 -10.44
N ASN A 390 2.98 13.94 -11.33
CA ASN A 390 2.36 15.05 -12.06
C ASN A 390 1.42 14.59 -13.19
N GLN A 391 1.29 13.28 -13.43
CA GLN A 391 0.50 12.72 -14.54
C GLN A 391 0.00 11.33 -14.17
N GLY A 392 -1.20 10.99 -14.64
CA GLY A 392 -1.77 9.67 -14.50
C GLY A 392 -3.20 9.67 -13.99
N VAL A 393 -3.66 8.50 -13.58
CA VAL A 393 -4.99 8.26 -13.05
C VAL A 393 -5.02 8.62 -11.56
N LEU A 394 -6.07 9.27 -11.11
CA LEU A 394 -6.35 9.48 -9.70
C LEU A 394 -6.91 8.18 -9.11
N PHE A 395 -6.14 7.52 -8.24
CA PHE A 395 -6.59 6.33 -7.52
C PHE A 395 -7.41 6.66 -6.29
N GLY A 396 -7.05 7.72 -5.56
CA GLY A 396 -7.77 8.15 -4.37
C GLY A 396 -7.01 9.23 -3.59
N ILE A 397 -7.34 9.34 -2.32
CA ILE A 397 -6.69 10.25 -1.35
C ILE A 397 -5.88 9.42 -0.35
N ASN A 398 -4.68 9.86 -0.03
CA ASN A 398 -3.89 9.32 1.07
C ASN A 398 -4.58 9.69 2.41
N ARG A 399 -4.90 8.67 3.22
CA ARG A 399 -5.61 8.87 4.49
C ARG A 399 -4.79 9.58 5.56
N HIS A 400 -3.46 9.61 5.41
CA HIS A 400 -2.58 10.21 6.41
C HIS A 400 -2.33 11.71 6.18
N ASN A 401 -2.19 12.13 4.92
CA ASN A 401 -1.83 13.52 4.59
C ASN A 401 -2.83 14.22 3.67
N ASN A 402 -3.96 13.58 3.36
CA ASN A 402 -4.98 14.06 2.40
C ASN A 402 -4.42 14.40 1.00
N GLY A 403 -3.21 13.94 0.68
CA GLY A 403 -2.60 14.10 -0.64
C GLY A 403 -3.27 13.21 -1.68
N LEU A 404 -3.28 13.67 -2.93
CA LEU A 404 -3.82 12.88 -4.03
C LEU A 404 -2.89 11.71 -4.35
N ILE A 405 -3.44 10.52 -4.53
CA ILE A 405 -2.72 9.36 -5.07
C ILE A 405 -2.97 9.32 -6.57
N LEU A 406 -2.05 9.91 -7.32
CA LEU A 406 -2.13 10.11 -8.75
C LEU A 406 -0.89 9.57 -9.44
N PHE A 407 -1.03 8.61 -10.37
CA PHE A 407 0.09 8.17 -11.20
C PHE A 407 -0.34 7.33 -12.41
N ASP A 408 0.61 7.10 -13.33
CA ASP A 408 0.39 6.29 -14.53
C ASP A 408 0.97 4.87 -14.32
N ARG A 409 0.10 3.86 -14.27
CA ARG A 409 0.49 2.44 -14.09
C ARG A 409 1.45 1.94 -15.18
N PHE A 410 1.41 2.52 -16.38
CA PHE A 410 2.29 2.16 -17.50
C PHE A 410 3.71 2.71 -17.40
N LYS A 411 4.00 3.54 -16.37
CA LYS A 411 5.35 3.99 -16.03
C LYS A 411 6.04 3.08 -15.01
N MET A 412 5.32 2.09 -14.46
CA MET A 412 5.87 1.10 -13.54
C MET A 412 6.67 0.03 -14.29
N GLU A 413 7.38 -0.83 -13.54
CA GLU A 413 8.10 -1.97 -14.13
C GLU A 413 7.19 -2.87 -14.96
N ASN A 414 5.96 -3.06 -14.49
CA ASN A 414 4.86 -3.65 -15.23
C ASN A 414 3.56 -2.90 -14.86
N ALA A 415 2.55 -2.99 -15.70
CA ALA A 415 1.27 -2.34 -15.48
C ALA A 415 0.24 -3.26 -14.80
N ASN A 416 0.66 -4.39 -14.23
CA ASN A 416 -0.25 -5.33 -13.60
C ASN A 416 -0.67 -4.84 -12.21
N MET A 417 -1.88 -5.23 -11.81
CA MET A 417 -2.48 -4.90 -10.53
C MET A 417 -3.18 -6.12 -9.94
N VAL A 418 -3.08 -6.30 -8.63
CA VAL A 418 -3.90 -7.25 -7.87
C VAL A 418 -4.79 -6.49 -6.89
N VAL A 419 -6.03 -6.93 -6.75
CA VAL A 419 -7.02 -6.34 -5.83
C VAL A 419 -7.57 -7.42 -4.93
N PHE A 420 -7.33 -7.28 -3.63
CA PHE A 420 -7.87 -8.17 -2.60
C PHE A 420 -8.83 -7.40 -1.69
N ALA A 421 -10.05 -7.91 -1.56
CA ALA A 421 -11.07 -7.23 -0.78
C ALA A 421 -12.17 -8.20 -0.36
N LYS A 422 -12.58 -8.21 0.91
CA LYS A 422 -13.75 -8.98 1.28
C LYS A 422 -15.02 -8.45 0.58
N SER A 423 -16.05 -9.27 0.49
CA SER A 423 -17.36 -8.86 -0.07
C SER A 423 -17.89 -7.60 0.63
N GLY A 424 -18.40 -6.64 -0.13
CA GLY A 424 -18.90 -5.36 0.36
C GLY A 424 -17.84 -4.35 0.78
N ALA A 425 -16.55 -4.59 0.52
CA ALA A 425 -15.47 -3.62 0.80
C ALA A 425 -15.30 -2.53 -0.28
N GLY A 426 -16.08 -2.54 -1.35
CA GLY A 426 -16.00 -1.57 -2.44
C GLY A 426 -15.08 -2.00 -3.61
N LYS A 427 -14.80 -3.30 -3.73
CA LYS A 427 -13.97 -3.91 -4.78
C LYS A 427 -14.36 -3.44 -6.19
N SER A 428 -15.55 -3.77 -6.61
CA SER A 428 -16.06 -3.48 -7.96
C SER A 428 -16.23 -2.00 -8.21
N TYR A 429 -16.66 -1.24 -7.20
CA TYR A 429 -16.73 0.22 -7.26
C TYR A 429 -15.36 0.84 -7.58
N THR A 430 -14.33 0.43 -6.86
CA THR A 430 -12.96 0.93 -7.04
C THR A 430 -12.43 0.61 -8.43
N VAL A 431 -12.63 -0.63 -8.90
CA VAL A 431 -12.13 -1.04 -10.22
C VAL A 431 -12.90 -0.36 -11.34
N LYS A 432 -14.23 -0.20 -11.24
CA LYS A 432 -15.01 0.56 -12.21
C LYS A 432 -14.53 2.00 -12.32
N LEU A 433 -14.21 2.63 -11.19
CA LEU A 433 -13.67 3.99 -11.16
C LEU A 433 -12.30 4.07 -11.84
N GLU A 434 -11.41 3.12 -11.57
CA GLU A 434 -10.09 3.02 -12.21
C GLU A 434 -10.23 2.79 -13.72
N VAL A 435 -11.15 1.91 -14.14
CA VAL A 435 -11.47 1.65 -15.55
C VAL A 435 -11.94 2.93 -16.24
N LEU A 436 -12.94 3.60 -15.67
CA LEU A 436 -13.48 4.85 -16.22
C LEU A 436 -12.38 5.91 -16.41
N ARG A 437 -11.58 6.12 -15.38
CA ARG A 437 -10.47 7.08 -15.40
C ARG A 437 -9.36 6.68 -16.37
N SER A 438 -9.02 5.39 -16.46
CA SER A 438 -8.03 4.89 -17.43
C SER A 438 -8.48 5.10 -18.88
N MET A 439 -9.77 4.94 -19.16
CA MET A 439 -10.35 5.23 -20.47
C MET A 439 -10.23 6.71 -20.85
N MET A 440 -10.41 7.63 -19.88
CA MET A 440 -10.22 9.08 -20.11
C MET A 440 -8.78 9.41 -20.54
N PHE A 441 -7.80 8.59 -20.17
CA PHE A 441 -6.40 8.68 -20.59
C PHE A 441 -6.06 7.84 -21.83
N GLY A 442 -7.08 7.42 -22.58
CA GLY A 442 -6.93 6.72 -23.84
C GLY A 442 -6.57 5.24 -23.75
N SER A 443 -6.68 4.62 -22.59
CA SER A 443 -6.53 3.17 -22.45
C SER A 443 -7.76 2.44 -22.95
N SER A 444 -7.58 1.31 -23.66
CA SER A 444 -8.67 0.38 -23.93
C SER A 444 -8.78 -0.60 -22.77
N VAL A 445 -10.00 -0.99 -22.41
CA VAL A 445 -10.24 -1.89 -21.28
C VAL A 445 -11.07 -3.09 -21.73
N ILE A 446 -10.65 -4.27 -21.31
CA ILE A 446 -11.34 -5.54 -21.55
C ILE A 446 -11.62 -6.15 -20.18
N ILE A 447 -12.87 -6.50 -19.91
CA ILE A 447 -13.31 -7.00 -18.61
C ILE A 447 -13.90 -8.39 -18.79
N ILE A 448 -13.54 -9.32 -17.90
CA ILE A 448 -14.20 -10.60 -17.71
C ILE A 448 -15.02 -10.50 -16.42
N ASP A 449 -16.33 -10.60 -16.55
CA ASP A 449 -17.34 -10.28 -15.54
C ASP A 449 -18.20 -11.51 -15.20
N PRO A 450 -17.85 -12.29 -14.19
CA PRO A 450 -18.64 -13.45 -13.77
C PRO A 450 -19.94 -13.10 -13.02
N GLU A 451 -20.04 -11.87 -12.51
CA GLU A 451 -21.15 -11.46 -11.64
C GLU A 451 -22.11 -10.45 -12.26
N ASN A 452 -21.89 -10.05 -13.53
CA ASN A 452 -22.71 -9.06 -14.25
C ASN A 452 -22.72 -7.67 -13.58
N GLU A 453 -21.56 -7.25 -13.06
CA GLU A 453 -21.47 -5.96 -12.37
C GLU A 453 -21.17 -4.77 -13.28
N TYR A 454 -20.57 -5.00 -14.47
CA TYR A 454 -20.05 -3.95 -15.35
C TYR A 454 -21.02 -3.51 -16.46
N LYS A 455 -22.22 -4.08 -16.52
CA LYS A 455 -23.22 -3.77 -17.56
C LYS A 455 -23.56 -2.28 -17.62
N HIS A 456 -23.92 -1.69 -16.47
CA HIS A 456 -24.28 -0.28 -16.38
C HIS A 456 -23.14 0.65 -16.82
N LEU A 457 -21.91 0.37 -16.41
CA LEU A 457 -20.71 1.10 -16.84
C LEU A 457 -20.55 1.02 -18.38
N CYS A 458 -20.66 -0.18 -18.97
CA CYS A 458 -20.53 -0.36 -20.42
C CYS A 458 -21.58 0.44 -21.18
N GLU A 459 -22.83 0.39 -20.77
CA GLU A 459 -23.93 1.15 -21.39
C GLU A 459 -23.71 2.66 -21.27
N ALA A 460 -23.28 3.14 -20.11
CA ALA A 460 -23.06 4.56 -19.84
C ALA A 460 -21.93 5.18 -20.67
N VAL A 461 -20.88 4.41 -20.99
CA VAL A 461 -19.74 4.91 -21.77
C VAL A 461 -19.77 4.50 -23.25
N GLY A 462 -20.83 3.82 -23.71
CA GLY A 462 -20.96 3.35 -25.10
C GLY A 462 -20.00 2.18 -25.40
N GLY A 463 -19.68 1.36 -24.44
CA GLY A 463 -18.88 0.15 -24.58
C GLY A 463 -19.67 -1.02 -25.18
N SER A 464 -18.98 -2.14 -25.46
CA SER A 464 -19.60 -3.41 -25.84
C SER A 464 -19.81 -4.29 -24.62
N PHE A 465 -21.05 -4.67 -24.35
CA PHE A 465 -21.39 -5.66 -23.34
C PHE A 465 -21.78 -6.96 -24.04
N LEU A 466 -20.96 -8.00 -23.90
CA LEU A 466 -21.09 -9.27 -24.59
C LEU A 466 -21.54 -10.33 -23.57
N ASN A 467 -22.75 -10.82 -23.72
CA ASN A 467 -23.24 -11.92 -22.87
C ASN A 467 -22.81 -13.26 -23.48
N ILE A 468 -22.03 -14.02 -22.73
CA ILE A 468 -21.58 -15.36 -23.10
C ILE A 468 -22.39 -16.36 -22.29
N SER A 469 -23.25 -17.12 -22.96
CA SER A 469 -24.11 -18.13 -22.38
C SER A 469 -24.37 -19.25 -23.37
N LEU A 470 -24.99 -20.34 -22.94
CA LEU A 470 -25.33 -21.47 -23.80
C LEU A 470 -26.18 -21.07 -25.03
N ASN A 471 -27.02 -20.05 -24.87
CA ASN A 471 -27.96 -19.59 -25.90
C ASN A 471 -27.65 -18.17 -26.41
N SER A 472 -26.49 -17.65 -26.19
CA SER A 472 -26.12 -16.30 -26.64
C SER A 472 -25.81 -16.26 -28.14
N ASP A 473 -25.94 -15.06 -28.73
CA ASP A 473 -25.54 -14.81 -30.11
C ASP A 473 -24.03 -14.55 -30.24
N ALA A 474 -23.31 -14.37 -29.12
CA ALA A 474 -21.89 -14.10 -29.07
C ALA A 474 -21.08 -15.41 -28.88
N HIS A 475 -20.23 -15.71 -29.82
CA HIS A 475 -19.48 -16.96 -29.89
C HIS A 475 -17.98 -16.73 -30.02
N LEU A 476 -17.21 -17.60 -29.40
CA LEU A 476 -15.75 -17.66 -29.44
C LEU A 476 -15.30 -19.06 -29.81
N ASN A 477 -14.50 -19.19 -30.86
CA ASN A 477 -13.93 -20.47 -31.27
C ASN A 477 -12.53 -20.65 -30.64
N PRO A 478 -12.31 -21.65 -29.79
CA PRO A 478 -10.99 -21.87 -29.17
C PRO A 478 -9.90 -22.25 -30.20
N PHE A 479 -10.27 -22.67 -31.41
CA PHE A 479 -9.32 -23.00 -32.47
C PHE A 479 -8.82 -21.80 -33.27
N ASP A 480 -9.29 -20.58 -33.00
CA ASP A 480 -8.81 -19.40 -33.68
C ASP A 480 -7.31 -19.18 -33.47
N LEU A 481 -6.60 -18.94 -34.56
CA LEU A 481 -5.18 -18.61 -34.54
C LEU A 481 -5.01 -17.08 -34.62
N PRO A 482 -4.00 -16.51 -33.93
CA PRO A 482 -3.71 -15.09 -34.03
C PRO A 482 -3.28 -14.73 -35.45
N LYS A 483 -3.72 -13.56 -35.93
CA LYS A 483 -3.19 -13.00 -37.18
C LYS A 483 -1.70 -12.76 -37.01
N ARG A 484 -0.92 -13.00 -38.06
CA ARG A 484 0.54 -12.90 -38.04
C ARG A 484 0.99 -11.50 -37.61
N VAL A 485 1.96 -11.45 -36.71
CA VAL A 485 2.76 -10.26 -36.39
C VAL A 485 4.09 -10.39 -37.13
N ASP A 486 4.56 -9.35 -37.80
CA ASP A 486 5.64 -9.40 -38.80
C ASP A 486 6.97 -10.04 -38.37
N ASP A 487 7.26 -10.16 -37.08
CA ASP A 487 8.50 -10.71 -36.55
C ASP A 487 8.36 -12.03 -35.76
N GLU A 488 7.17 -12.67 -35.74
CA GLU A 488 6.96 -13.89 -34.96
C GLU A 488 7.17 -15.16 -35.80
N ASP A 489 7.85 -16.16 -35.20
CA ASP A 489 7.97 -17.50 -35.75
C ASP A 489 6.59 -18.18 -35.82
N THR A 490 6.06 -18.35 -37.04
CA THR A 490 4.75 -18.97 -37.27
C THR A 490 4.65 -20.39 -36.64
N GLN A 491 5.75 -21.16 -36.67
CA GLN A 491 5.78 -22.48 -36.05
C GLN A 491 5.67 -22.39 -34.52
N GLY A 492 6.34 -21.40 -33.92
CA GLY A 492 6.27 -21.17 -32.50
C GLY A 492 4.87 -20.74 -32.04
N VAL A 493 4.19 -19.89 -32.82
CA VAL A 493 2.80 -19.46 -32.58
C VAL A 493 1.84 -20.64 -32.66
N PHE A 494 1.94 -21.47 -33.70
CA PHE A 494 1.11 -22.66 -33.87
C PHE A 494 1.28 -23.65 -32.71
N ARG A 495 2.54 -23.98 -32.33
CA ARG A 495 2.83 -24.86 -31.19
C ARG A 495 2.27 -24.29 -29.87
N SER A 496 2.42 -23.00 -29.64
CA SER A 496 1.89 -22.36 -28.45
C SER A 496 0.36 -22.44 -28.39
N ASN A 497 -0.31 -22.30 -29.52
CA ASN A 497 -1.77 -22.41 -29.58
C ASN A 497 -2.25 -23.85 -29.33
N ILE A 498 -1.56 -24.86 -29.88
CA ILE A 498 -1.86 -26.25 -29.57
C ILE A 498 -1.69 -26.52 -28.06
N ALA A 499 -0.61 -26.07 -27.47
CA ALA A 499 -0.42 -26.22 -26.02
C ALA A 499 -1.54 -25.52 -25.20
N ASN A 500 -2.02 -24.37 -25.64
CA ASN A 500 -3.15 -23.71 -24.98
C ASN A 500 -4.46 -24.52 -25.17
N LEU A 501 -4.70 -25.10 -26.33
CA LEU A 501 -5.85 -25.97 -26.57
C LEU A 501 -5.81 -27.25 -25.72
N ILE A 502 -4.63 -27.87 -25.55
CA ILE A 502 -4.45 -29.00 -24.64
C ILE A 502 -4.81 -28.57 -23.22
N GLY A 503 -4.31 -27.43 -22.73
CA GLY A 503 -4.67 -26.90 -21.41
C GLY A 503 -6.16 -26.63 -21.26
N LEU A 504 -6.84 -26.14 -22.29
CA LEU A 504 -8.29 -25.99 -22.31
C LEU A 504 -9.01 -27.35 -22.19
N LEU A 505 -8.56 -28.33 -22.96
CA LEU A 505 -9.12 -29.68 -22.94
C LEU A 505 -8.92 -30.39 -21.60
N HIS A 506 -7.80 -30.13 -20.90
CA HIS A 506 -7.59 -30.60 -19.52
C HIS A 506 -8.65 -30.05 -18.55
N ILE A 507 -9.00 -28.77 -18.69
CA ILE A 507 -10.06 -28.19 -17.87
C ILE A 507 -11.43 -28.80 -18.21
N MET A 508 -11.71 -29.04 -19.49
CA MET A 508 -12.98 -29.59 -19.97
C MET A 508 -13.15 -31.07 -19.65
N LEU A 509 -12.09 -31.87 -19.87
CA LEU A 509 -12.15 -33.33 -19.77
C LEU A 509 -11.74 -33.85 -18.38
N GLY A 510 -11.17 -32.99 -17.53
CA GLY A 510 -10.65 -33.39 -16.22
C GLY A 510 -9.31 -34.11 -16.31
N SER A 511 -9.06 -35.10 -15.45
CA SER A 511 -7.82 -35.84 -15.42
C SER A 511 -7.61 -36.61 -16.73
N VAL A 512 -6.46 -36.36 -17.38
CA VAL A 512 -6.03 -36.97 -18.64
C VAL A 512 -4.76 -37.79 -18.38
N THR A 513 -4.67 -39.00 -18.93
CA THR A 513 -3.45 -39.82 -18.83
C THR A 513 -2.40 -39.34 -19.83
N PRO A 514 -1.09 -39.66 -19.64
CA PRO A 514 -0.05 -39.28 -20.58
C PRO A 514 -0.26 -39.85 -21.99
N GLU A 515 -0.93 -41.01 -22.10
CA GLU A 515 -1.30 -41.63 -23.37
C GLU A 515 -2.41 -40.81 -24.05
N GLU A 516 -3.46 -40.47 -23.31
CA GLU A 516 -4.55 -39.62 -23.80
C GLU A 516 -4.04 -38.22 -24.21
N ASP A 517 -3.09 -37.64 -23.46
CA ASP A 517 -2.46 -36.35 -23.79
C ASP A 517 -1.72 -36.39 -25.13
N SER A 518 -1.00 -37.50 -25.40
CA SER A 518 -0.35 -37.72 -26.69
C SER A 518 -1.36 -37.88 -27.83
N ILE A 519 -2.52 -38.49 -27.59
CA ILE A 519 -3.62 -38.59 -28.54
C ILE A 519 -4.21 -37.21 -28.82
N LEU A 520 -4.43 -36.39 -27.79
CA LEU A 520 -4.97 -35.02 -27.94
C LEU A 520 -4.03 -34.13 -28.79
N ASP A 521 -2.69 -34.17 -28.56
CA ASP A 521 -1.76 -33.37 -29.39
C ASP A 521 -1.86 -33.78 -30.87
N ARG A 522 -1.93 -35.08 -31.14
CA ARG A 522 -2.07 -35.60 -32.52
C ARG A 522 -3.42 -35.24 -33.12
N ALA A 523 -4.53 -35.41 -32.36
CA ALA A 523 -5.89 -35.08 -32.80
C ALA A 523 -6.05 -33.61 -33.17
N ILE A 524 -5.55 -32.69 -32.33
CA ILE A 524 -5.60 -31.28 -32.61
C ILE A 524 -4.87 -30.91 -33.91
N ARG A 525 -3.68 -31.49 -34.13
CA ARG A 525 -2.90 -31.28 -35.37
C ARG A 525 -3.64 -31.77 -36.59
N GLU A 526 -4.26 -32.94 -36.49
CA GLU A 526 -5.05 -33.53 -37.56
C GLU A 526 -6.32 -32.71 -37.84
N THR A 527 -6.96 -32.21 -36.81
CA THR A 527 -8.12 -31.31 -36.92
C THR A 527 -7.79 -30.03 -37.71
N TYR A 528 -6.64 -29.42 -37.45
CA TYR A 528 -6.16 -28.29 -38.25
C TYR A 528 -5.80 -28.70 -39.67
N ALA A 529 -5.17 -29.88 -39.85
CA ALA A 529 -4.76 -30.36 -41.18
C ALA A 529 -5.94 -30.65 -42.11
N ILE A 530 -7.09 -31.09 -41.61
CA ILE A 530 -8.33 -31.25 -42.39
C ILE A 530 -8.77 -29.92 -43.04
N ARG A 531 -8.43 -28.79 -42.46
CA ARG A 531 -8.69 -27.43 -42.96
C ARG A 531 -7.49 -26.85 -43.74
N ASP A 532 -6.52 -27.65 -44.11
CA ASP A 532 -5.26 -27.25 -44.77
C ASP A 532 -4.42 -26.26 -43.95
N ILE A 533 -4.58 -26.24 -42.61
CA ILE A 533 -3.84 -25.40 -41.71
C ILE A 533 -2.69 -26.21 -41.09
N THR A 534 -1.46 -25.77 -41.34
CA THR A 534 -0.23 -26.39 -40.84
C THR A 534 0.68 -25.39 -40.14
N SER A 535 1.74 -25.86 -39.53
CA SER A 535 2.74 -25.00 -38.86
C SER A 535 3.47 -24.04 -39.80
N THR A 536 3.34 -24.21 -41.11
CA THR A 536 3.97 -23.38 -42.17
C THR A 536 2.97 -22.44 -42.86
N SER A 537 1.66 -22.55 -42.53
CA SER A 537 0.59 -21.75 -43.13
C SER A 537 0.68 -20.28 -42.67
N ASP A 538 0.35 -19.38 -43.56
CA ASP A 538 0.20 -17.93 -43.24
C ASP A 538 -1.19 -17.66 -42.68
N PHE A 539 -1.30 -17.52 -41.37
CA PHE A 539 -2.57 -17.36 -40.68
C PHE A 539 -3.28 -16.04 -40.99
N SER A 540 -2.61 -15.04 -41.58
CA SER A 540 -3.23 -13.77 -41.98
C SER A 540 -4.26 -13.89 -43.08
N GLN A 541 -4.21 -14.99 -43.86
CA GLN A 541 -5.09 -15.24 -44.99
C GLN A 541 -6.40 -15.93 -44.60
N TYR A 542 -6.47 -16.47 -43.37
CA TYR A 542 -7.65 -17.20 -42.92
C TYR A 542 -8.66 -16.25 -42.26
N THR A 543 -9.94 -16.54 -42.47
CA THR A 543 -11.09 -15.89 -41.83
C THR A 543 -11.57 -16.73 -40.63
N ALA A 544 -12.40 -16.19 -39.77
CA ALA A 544 -12.97 -16.95 -38.66
C ALA A 544 -13.64 -18.25 -39.13
N SER A 545 -14.31 -18.25 -40.29
CA SER A 545 -14.95 -19.45 -40.87
C SER A 545 -13.99 -20.51 -41.42
N SER A 546 -12.70 -20.20 -41.51
CA SER A 546 -11.68 -21.14 -42.03
C SER A 546 -11.15 -22.08 -40.92
N PHE A 547 -11.27 -21.68 -39.64
CA PHE A 547 -10.77 -22.49 -38.55
C PHE A 547 -11.70 -23.66 -38.21
N PRO A 548 -11.18 -24.80 -37.76
CA PRO A 548 -12.01 -25.92 -37.32
C PRO A 548 -12.78 -25.59 -36.05
N THR A 549 -13.79 -26.38 -35.72
CA THR A 549 -14.59 -26.24 -34.49
C THR A 549 -14.36 -27.43 -33.55
N MET A 550 -15.03 -27.43 -32.41
CA MET A 550 -14.95 -28.53 -31.45
C MET A 550 -15.55 -29.84 -32.03
N SER A 551 -16.60 -29.72 -32.86
CA SER A 551 -17.16 -30.87 -33.59
C SER A 551 -16.17 -31.47 -34.59
N ASP A 552 -15.34 -30.67 -35.25
CA ASP A 552 -14.29 -31.20 -36.13
C ASP A 552 -13.28 -32.03 -35.31
N LEU A 553 -12.87 -31.57 -34.11
CA LEU A 553 -12.01 -32.35 -33.21
C LEU A 553 -12.70 -33.63 -32.71
N TYR A 554 -13.97 -33.55 -32.37
CA TYR A 554 -14.76 -34.72 -31.95
C TYR A 554 -14.82 -35.79 -33.04
N ALA A 555 -15.07 -35.39 -34.30
CA ALA A 555 -15.05 -36.29 -35.45
C ALA A 555 -13.69 -36.94 -35.68
N VAL A 556 -12.59 -36.25 -35.47
CA VAL A 556 -11.23 -36.81 -35.52
C VAL A 556 -11.03 -37.86 -34.43
N LEU A 557 -11.38 -37.53 -33.19
CA LEU A 557 -11.22 -38.43 -32.04
C LEU A 557 -12.06 -39.72 -32.19
N GLN A 558 -13.27 -39.62 -32.74
CA GLN A 558 -14.09 -40.79 -33.01
C GLN A 558 -13.43 -41.81 -33.95
N ASN A 559 -12.51 -41.36 -34.82
CA ASN A 559 -11.81 -42.21 -35.79
C ASN A 559 -10.37 -42.55 -35.37
N MET A 560 -9.95 -42.18 -34.13
CA MET A 560 -8.60 -42.50 -33.62
C MET A 560 -8.63 -43.66 -32.65
N ASP A 561 -7.74 -44.62 -32.84
CA ASP A 561 -7.58 -45.75 -31.92
C ASP A 561 -7.11 -45.29 -30.55
N GLY A 562 -7.79 -45.74 -29.48
CA GLY A 562 -7.51 -45.39 -28.08
C GLY A 562 -8.07 -44.03 -27.61
N ALA A 563 -8.90 -43.39 -28.44
CA ALA A 563 -9.53 -42.11 -28.12
C ALA A 563 -10.98 -42.21 -27.61
N GLU A 564 -11.48 -43.43 -27.38
CA GLU A 564 -12.90 -43.69 -27.00
C GLU A 564 -13.30 -42.97 -25.72
N SER A 565 -12.41 -42.93 -24.72
CA SER A 565 -12.63 -42.23 -23.45
C SER A 565 -12.71 -40.71 -23.68
N LEU A 566 -11.79 -40.18 -24.51
CA LEU A 566 -11.74 -38.75 -24.82
C LEU A 566 -12.96 -38.28 -25.62
N SER A 567 -13.35 -39.06 -26.66
CA SER A 567 -14.51 -38.74 -27.48
C SER A 567 -15.81 -38.76 -26.66
N THR A 568 -16.01 -39.74 -25.78
CA THR A 568 -17.18 -39.82 -24.90
C THR A 568 -17.26 -38.63 -23.93
N ARG A 569 -16.13 -38.20 -23.40
CA ARG A 569 -16.09 -37.00 -22.50
C ARG A 569 -16.31 -35.71 -23.28
N LEU A 570 -15.82 -35.60 -24.52
CA LEU A 570 -15.94 -34.44 -25.36
C LEU A 570 -17.34 -34.27 -25.96
N GLU A 571 -18.10 -35.35 -26.15
CA GLU A 571 -19.49 -35.35 -26.65
C GLU A 571 -20.39 -34.37 -25.90
N ARG A 572 -20.17 -34.23 -24.59
CA ARG A 572 -20.91 -33.27 -23.73
C ARG A 572 -20.82 -31.82 -24.20
N TYR A 573 -19.70 -31.47 -24.86
CA TYR A 573 -19.40 -30.10 -25.31
C TYR A 573 -19.64 -29.89 -26.82
N THR A 574 -20.05 -30.91 -27.55
CA THR A 574 -20.35 -30.86 -28.99
C THR A 574 -21.84 -31.14 -29.26
N GLU A 575 -22.25 -32.39 -29.10
CA GLU A 575 -23.63 -32.85 -29.31
C GLU A 575 -24.50 -32.77 -28.03
N GLY A 576 -23.84 -32.66 -26.85
CA GLY A 576 -24.50 -32.64 -25.55
C GLY A 576 -24.99 -31.27 -25.11
N ILE A 577 -25.25 -31.13 -23.81
CA ILE A 577 -25.90 -29.96 -23.18
C ILE A 577 -25.12 -28.67 -23.45
N PHE A 578 -23.80 -28.71 -23.56
CA PHE A 578 -22.92 -27.56 -23.67
C PHE A 578 -22.46 -27.24 -25.09
N GLY A 579 -22.94 -27.97 -26.12
CA GLY A 579 -22.52 -27.81 -27.52
C GLY A 579 -22.81 -26.43 -28.12
N GLY A 580 -23.87 -25.77 -27.65
CA GLY A 580 -24.24 -24.44 -28.17
C GLY A 580 -23.24 -23.31 -27.85
N PHE A 581 -22.35 -23.52 -26.90
CA PHE A 581 -21.40 -22.52 -26.40
C PHE A 581 -20.06 -22.57 -27.13
N LEU A 582 -19.49 -23.77 -27.37
CA LEU A 582 -18.11 -23.99 -27.77
C LEU A 582 -17.93 -24.38 -29.24
N ASP A 583 -19.02 -24.78 -29.93
CA ASP A 583 -18.96 -25.38 -31.24
C ASP A 583 -19.47 -24.45 -32.35
N LYS A 584 -19.03 -23.17 -32.30
CA LYS A 584 -19.39 -22.15 -33.31
C LYS A 584 -18.18 -21.29 -33.64
N GLN A 585 -18.24 -20.69 -34.84
CA GLN A 585 -17.22 -19.76 -35.29
C GLN A 585 -17.29 -18.44 -34.51
N THR A 586 -16.14 -17.81 -34.29
CA THR A 586 -16.06 -16.51 -33.61
C THR A 586 -16.75 -15.43 -34.46
N ASN A 587 -17.64 -14.68 -33.81
CA ASN A 587 -18.38 -13.56 -34.39
C ASN A 587 -18.20 -12.25 -33.63
N ILE A 588 -17.21 -12.19 -32.70
CA ILE A 588 -16.94 -11.06 -31.81
C ILE A 588 -15.75 -10.26 -32.34
N GLU A 589 -15.83 -8.92 -32.24
CA GLU A 589 -14.72 -8.01 -32.52
C GLU A 589 -14.48 -7.06 -31.36
N LEU A 590 -13.18 -6.79 -31.02
CA LEU A 590 -12.76 -5.87 -29.95
C LEU A 590 -12.56 -4.44 -30.49
N ASN A 591 -13.58 -3.83 -31.07
CA ASN A 591 -13.48 -2.52 -31.70
C ASN A 591 -13.69 -1.35 -30.71
N ASN A 592 -14.45 -1.56 -29.65
CA ASN A 592 -14.77 -0.52 -28.67
C ASN A 592 -13.63 -0.32 -27.65
N GLN A 593 -13.58 0.87 -27.06
CA GLN A 593 -12.62 1.21 -26.03
C GLN A 593 -12.84 0.40 -24.74
N LEU A 594 -14.12 0.10 -24.41
CA LEU A 594 -14.52 -0.79 -23.34
C LEU A 594 -15.26 -1.98 -23.91
N VAL A 595 -14.83 -3.18 -23.56
CA VAL A 595 -15.50 -4.44 -23.87
C VAL A 595 -15.60 -5.26 -22.59
N ALA A 596 -16.82 -5.65 -22.22
CA ALA A 596 -17.04 -6.52 -21.07
C ALA A 596 -17.70 -7.83 -21.52
N PHE A 597 -17.09 -8.95 -21.12
CA PHE A 597 -17.60 -10.30 -21.31
C PHE A 597 -18.34 -10.73 -20.05
N ASN A 598 -19.65 -10.77 -20.09
CA ASN A 598 -20.46 -11.30 -19.01
C ASN A 598 -20.59 -12.82 -19.15
N ILE A 599 -20.25 -13.57 -18.10
CA ILE A 599 -20.33 -15.02 -18.04
C ILE A 599 -21.22 -15.50 -16.89
N ARG A 600 -22.00 -14.63 -16.28
CA ARG A 600 -22.86 -14.94 -15.12
C ARG A 600 -23.88 -16.03 -15.39
N ASP A 601 -24.44 -16.02 -16.61
CA ASP A 601 -25.50 -16.96 -16.99
C ASP A 601 -24.96 -18.36 -17.33
N LEU A 602 -23.63 -18.55 -17.27
CA LEU A 602 -23.03 -19.87 -17.37
C LEU A 602 -23.01 -20.58 -16.00
N GLU A 603 -23.21 -21.89 -16.03
CA GLU A 603 -23.05 -22.75 -14.87
C GLU A 603 -21.62 -22.68 -14.32
N GLU A 604 -21.45 -22.91 -13.02
CA GLU A 604 -20.13 -22.78 -12.35
C GLU A 604 -19.05 -23.64 -13.01
N GLU A 605 -19.43 -24.83 -13.48
CA GLU A 605 -18.56 -25.78 -14.19
C GLU A 605 -17.97 -25.20 -15.50
N LEU A 606 -18.72 -24.32 -16.17
CA LEU A 606 -18.32 -23.73 -17.45
C LEU A 606 -17.57 -22.40 -17.28
N ARG A 607 -17.64 -21.76 -16.12
CA ARG A 607 -16.98 -20.46 -15.90
C ARG A 607 -15.47 -20.51 -16.10
N PRO A 608 -14.70 -21.48 -15.58
CA PRO A 608 -13.26 -21.59 -15.82
C PRO A 608 -12.95 -21.76 -17.32
N ILE A 609 -13.75 -22.57 -18.03
CA ILE A 609 -13.62 -22.82 -19.47
C ILE A 609 -13.85 -21.53 -20.26
N ALA A 610 -14.94 -20.81 -19.96
CA ALA A 610 -15.26 -19.55 -20.60
C ALA A 610 -14.18 -18.48 -20.35
N MET A 611 -13.72 -18.34 -19.12
CA MET A 611 -12.64 -17.40 -18.76
C MET A 611 -11.36 -17.71 -19.52
N TYR A 612 -11.02 -18.98 -19.66
CA TYR A 612 -9.84 -19.43 -20.41
C TYR A 612 -9.94 -19.06 -21.89
N ILE A 613 -11.06 -19.35 -22.54
CA ILE A 613 -11.29 -19.07 -23.96
C ILE A 613 -11.32 -17.58 -24.23
N ILE A 614 -12.01 -16.81 -23.39
CA ILE A 614 -12.04 -15.33 -23.50
C ILE A 614 -10.62 -14.78 -23.38
N LEU A 615 -9.85 -15.23 -22.38
CA LEU A 615 -8.47 -14.78 -22.22
C LEU A 615 -7.56 -15.21 -23.37
N GLN A 616 -7.75 -16.39 -23.96
CA GLN A 616 -7.02 -16.84 -25.13
C GLN A 616 -7.34 -15.95 -26.35
N PHE A 617 -8.62 -15.68 -26.58
CA PHE A 617 -9.07 -14.77 -27.64
C PHE A 617 -8.51 -13.34 -27.46
N VAL A 618 -8.63 -12.79 -26.24
CA VAL A 618 -8.10 -11.47 -25.89
C VAL A 618 -6.58 -11.42 -26.05
N TRP A 619 -5.88 -12.49 -25.64
CA TRP A 619 -4.42 -12.60 -25.77
C TRP A 619 -3.99 -12.64 -27.26
N ASN A 620 -4.69 -13.38 -28.10
CA ASN A 620 -4.45 -13.41 -29.54
C ASN A 620 -4.64 -12.03 -30.18
N GLU A 621 -5.67 -11.30 -29.78
CA GLU A 621 -5.95 -9.95 -30.30
C GLU A 621 -4.96 -8.90 -29.80
N ILE A 622 -4.44 -9.01 -28.55
CA ILE A 622 -3.44 -8.11 -27.99
C ILE A 622 -2.14 -8.17 -28.78
N ARG A 623 -1.73 -9.36 -29.23
CA ARG A 623 -0.49 -9.57 -29.98
C ARG A 623 -0.51 -8.90 -31.36
N THR A 624 -1.68 -8.68 -31.93
CA THR A 624 -1.83 -8.08 -33.27
C THR A 624 -1.65 -6.58 -33.31
N ARG A 625 -1.98 -5.86 -32.23
CA ARG A 625 -1.95 -4.39 -32.19
C ARG A 625 -1.43 -3.89 -30.85
N MET A 626 -0.27 -3.23 -30.85
CA MET A 626 0.24 -2.53 -29.66
C MET A 626 -0.58 -1.26 -29.38
N LYS A 627 -1.27 -1.25 -28.24
CA LYS A 627 -1.93 -0.05 -27.66
C LYS A 627 -2.00 -0.19 -26.15
N LYS A 628 -2.17 0.94 -25.46
CA LYS A 628 -2.44 0.91 -24.00
C LYS A 628 -3.71 0.12 -23.73
N ARG A 629 -3.60 -0.97 -22.98
CA ARG A 629 -4.74 -1.81 -22.59
C ARG A 629 -4.68 -2.20 -21.12
N VAL A 630 -5.85 -2.38 -20.55
CA VAL A 630 -6.04 -3.01 -19.25
C VAL A 630 -6.99 -4.18 -19.44
N ILE A 631 -6.55 -5.36 -19.01
CA ILE A 631 -7.40 -6.55 -18.90
C ILE A 631 -7.80 -6.66 -17.44
N VAL A 632 -9.09 -6.72 -17.17
CA VAL A 632 -9.64 -6.92 -15.83
C VAL A 632 -10.26 -8.31 -15.78
N VAL A 633 -9.78 -9.12 -14.83
CA VAL A 633 -10.32 -10.46 -14.55
C VAL A 633 -10.94 -10.42 -13.16
N ASP A 634 -12.25 -10.31 -13.10
CA ASP A 634 -12.97 -10.36 -11.83
C ASP A 634 -13.13 -11.82 -11.38
N GLU A 635 -13.18 -12.05 -10.08
CA GLU A 635 -13.19 -13.37 -9.44
C GLU A 635 -12.10 -14.32 -9.98
N ALA A 636 -10.87 -13.81 -10.08
CA ALA A 636 -9.74 -14.54 -10.67
C ALA A 636 -9.42 -15.87 -9.95
N TRP A 637 -9.89 -16.05 -8.70
CA TRP A 637 -9.75 -17.31 -7.97
C TRP A 637 -10.38 -18.51 -8.69
N VAL A 638 -11.40 -18.29 -9.52
CA VAL A 638 -12.04 -19.33 -10.34
C VAL A 638 -11.01 -19.99 -11.25
N MET A 639 -10.10 -19.23 -11.84
CA MET A 639 -9.02 -19.78 -12.66
C MET A 639 -7.93 -20.48 -11.83
N MET A 640 -7.76 -20.10 -10.55
CA MET A 640 -6.75 -20.70 -9.69
C MET A 640 -7.08 -22.14 -9.28
N GLN A 641 -8.33 -22.56 -9.40
CA GLN A 641 -8.76 -23.93 -9.12
C GLN A 641 -8.20 -24.96 -10.12
N HIS A 642 -7.85 -24.53 -11.33
CA HIS A 642 -7.31 -25.36 -12.37
C HIS A 642 -5.88 -24.97 -12.70
N GLU A 643 -4.95 -25.92 -12.64
CA GLU A 643 -3.51 -25.65 -12.79
C GLU A 643 -3.18 -25.04 -14.16
N ASP A 644 -3.79 -25.54 -15.25
CA ASP A 644 -3.57 -25.04 -16.61
C ASP A 644 -4.13 -23.63 -16.78
N ALA A 645 -5.31 -23.32 -16.20
CA ALA A 645 -5.88 -21.99 -16.22
C ALA A 645 -5.05 -20.99 -15.43
N ALA A 646 -4.60 -21.38 -14.24
CA ALA A 646 -3.72 -20.55 -13.41
C ALA A 646 -2.36 -20.31 -14.08
N GLY A 647 -1.79 -21.33 -14.71
CA GLY A 647 -0.55 -21.25 -15.50
C GLY A 647 -0.69 -20.32 -16.70
N PHE A 648 -1.83 -20.35 -17.39
CA PHE A 648 -2.13 -19.48 -18.52
C PHE A 648 -2.25 -18.02 -18.07
N LEU A 649 -3.00 -17.74 -16.99
CA LEU A 649 -3.14 -16.40 -16.42
C LEU A 649 -1.79 -15.84 -15.94
N PHE A 650 -0.96 -16.66 -15.29
CA PHE A 650 0.40 -16.28 -14.94
C PHE A 650 1.26 -15.98 -16.19
N GLY A 651 1.11 -16.78 -17.24
CA GLY A 651 1.78 -16.57 -18.53
C GLY A 651 1.43 -15.19 -19.13
N ILE A 652 0.18 -14.77 -19.01
CA ILE A 652 -0.30 -13.43 -19.41
C ILE A 652 0.35 -12.38 -18.51
N ALA A 653 0.24 -12.50 -17.18
CA ALA A 653 0.81 -11.55 -16.21
C ALA A 653 2.30 -11.29 -16.47
N LYS A 654 3.07 -12.31 -16.81
CA LYS A 654 4.50 -12.20 -17.11
C LYS A 654 4.80 -11.52 -18.45
N ARG A 655 3.92 -11.64 -19.44
CA ARG A 655 4.15 -11.22 -20.84
C ARG A 655 3.46 -9.92 -21.23
N CYS A 656 2.37 -9.50 -20.55
CA CYS A 656 1.57 -8.30 -20.82
C CYS A 656 2.41 -7.05 -21.06
N ARG A 657 3.47 -6.85 -20.26
CA ARG A 657 4.38 -5.72 -20.35
C ARG A 657 4.92 -5.49 -21.75
N LYS A 658 5.23 -6.58 -22.50
CA LYS A 658 5.80 -6.49 -23.85
C LYS A 658 4.81 -5.93 -24.88
N TYR A 659 3.52 -5.97 -24.57
CA TYR A 659 2.43 -5.56 -25.46
C TYR A 659 1.70 -4.31 -24.95
N TYR A 660 2.36 -3.52 -24.08
CA TYR A 660 1.81 -2.30 -23.49
C TYR A 660 0.45 -2.52 -22.82
N THR A 661 0.30 -3.66 -22.21
CA THR A 661 -0.93 -4.13 -21.56
C THR A 661 -0.65 -4.39 -20.06
N GLY A 662 -1.62 -4.06 -19.21
CA GLY A 662 -1.64 -4.40 -17.78
C GLY A 662 -2.77 -5.37 -17.49
N LEU A 663 -2.50 -6.36 -16.65
CA LEU A 663 -3.49 -7.30 -16.12
C LEU A 663 -3.92 -6.85 -14.73
N THR A 664 -5.21 -6.72 -14.49
CA THR A 664 -5.81 -6.50 -13.18
C THR A 664 -6.56 -7.75 -12.77
N THR A 665 -6.11 -8.43 -11.73
CA THR A 665 -6.79 -9.60 -11.14
C THR A 665 -7.46 -9.20 -9.84
N ILE A 666 -8.71 -9.58 -9.68
CA ILE A 666 -9.55 -9.22 -8.55
C ILE A 666 -10.04 -10.49 -7.88
N THR A 667 -9.96 -10.57 -6.56
CA THR A 667 -10.47 -11.71 -5.81
C THR A 667 -10.95 -11.29 -4.42
N GLN A 668 -11.92 -12.03 -3.90
CA GLN A 668 -12.43 -11.85 -2.53
C GLN A 668 -11.65 -12.70 -1.53
N ASP A 669 -11.19 -13.87 -1.92
CA ASP A 669 -10.47 -14.79 -1.04
C ASP A 669 -9.01 -14.96 -1.48
N ILE A 670 -8.10 -14.52 -0.59
CA ILE A 670 -6.68 -14.72 -0.80
C ILE A 670 -6.29 -16.19 -0.65
N SER A 671 -6.98 -16.96 0.20
CA SER A 671 -6.64 -18.35 0.44
C SER A 671 -6.83 -19.19 -0.82
N ASP A 672 -7.94 -18.99 -1.53
CA ASP A 672 -8.22 -19.64 -2.79
C ASP A 672 -7.23 -19.22 -3.87
N PHE A 673 -6.90 -17.93 -3.92
CA PHE A 673 -5.90 -17.43 -4.88
C PHE A 673 -4.50 -17.99 -4.60
N MET A 674 -4.11 -18.14 -3.33
CA MET A 674 -2.81 -18.67 -2.92
C MET A 674 -2.75 -20.21 -2.92
N SER A 675 -3.88 -20.91 -3.06
CA SER A 675 -3.92 -22.37 -3.17
C SER A 675 -3.15 -22.88 -4.40
N SER A 676 -3.15 -22.09 -5.48
CA SER A 676 -2.37 -22.36 -6.67
C SER A 676 -0.90 -21.95 -6.51
N ARG A 677 0.02 -22.78 -7.01
CA ARG A 677 1.46 -22.44 -7.11
C ARG A 677 1.74 -21.17 -7.91
N TYR A 678 0.78 -20.69 -8.71
CA TYR A 678 0.88 -19.48 -9.53
C TYR A 678 0.38 -18.21 -8.83
N GLY A 679 -0.35 -18.31 -7.71
CA GLY A 679 -0.91 -17.17 -7.00
C GLY A 679 0.18 -16.19 -6.53
N LYS A 680 1.14 -16.66 -5.76
CA LYS A 680 2.28 -15.83 -5.31
C LYS A 680 3.09 -15.24 -6.49
N PRO A 681 3.44 -15.99 -7.55
CA PRO A 681 4.08 -15.44 -8.74
C PRO A 681 3.27 -14.33 -9.45
N ILE A 682 1.94 -14.39 -9.49
CA ILE A 682 1.10 -13.33 -10.06
C ILE A 682 1.18 -12.08 -9.20
N ILE A 683 1.09 -12.18 -7.87
CA ILE A 683 1.25 -11.06 -6.94
C ILE A 683 2.60 -10.39 -7.12
N THR A 684 3.70 -11.16 -7.15
CA THR A 684 5.06 -10.61 -7.32
C THR A 684 5.30 -9.98 -8.70
N ASN A 685 4.56 -10.39 -9.74
CA ASN A 685 4.58 -9.77 -11.05
C ASN A 685 3.53 -8.65 -11.20
N SER A 686 3.00 -8.13 -10.11
CA SER A 686 2.06 -7.01 -10.10
C SER A 686 2.67 -5.84 -9.34
N SER A 687 3.07 -4.80 -10.09
CA SER A 687 3.66 -3.59 -9.49
C SER A 687 2.65 -2.79 -8.67
N LEU A 688 1.36 -3.00 -8.92
CA LEU A 688 0.28 -2.38 -8.18
C LEU A 688 -0.46 -3.42 -7.35
N GLN A 689 -0.71 -3.10 -6.08
CA GLN A 689 -1.46 -3.99 -5.21
C GLN A 689 -2.42 -3.15 -4.38
N LEU A 690 -3.69 -3.48 -4.41
CA LEU A 690 -4.72 -2.79 -3.64
C LEU A 690 -5.35 -3.77 -2.65
N LEU A 691 -5.17 -3.49 -1.40
CA LEU A 691 -5.76 -4.22 -0.28
C LEU A 691 -6.86 -3.33 0.32
N LEU A 692 -8.11 -3.61 0.03
CA LEU A 692 -9.25 -2.98 0.71
C LEU A 692 -9.56 -3.73 2.00
N ARG A 693 -10.65 -3.38 2.68
CA ARG A 693 -11.07 -4.01 3.93
C ARG A 693 -11.03 -5.54 3.85
N GLN A 694 -10.46 -6.18 4.88
CA GLN A 694 -10.26 -7.63 4.97
C GLN A 694 -11.11 -8.27 6.07
N SER A 695 -11.22 -9.61 6.01
CA SER A 695 -11.86 -10.39 7.07
C SER A 695 -10.83 -10.77 8.16
N PRO A 696 -11.28 -10.97 9.42
CA PRO A 696 -10.38 -11.48 10.46
C PRO A 696 -9.78 -12.86 10.14
N SER A 697 -10.45 -13.66 9.30
CA SER A 697 -9.98 -14.99 8.91
C SER A 697 -8.84 -14.98 7.91
N SER A 698 -8.75 -13.95 7.07
CA SER A 698 -7.75 -13.85 6.00
C SER A 698 -6.61 -12.88 6.31
N ILE A 699 -6.73 -12.06 7.35
CA ILE A 699 -5.80 -10.97 7.61
C ILE A 699 -4.37 -11.42 7.88
N ASP A 700 -4.18 -12.54 8.57
CA ASP A 700 -2.84 -13.04 8.88
C ASP A 700 -2.11 -13.52 7.62
N LEU A 701 -2.79 -14.22 6.72
CA LEU A 701 -2.25 -14.63 5.43
C LEU A 701 -1.91 -13.42 4.54
N ILE A 702 -2.75 -12.39 4.56
CA ILE A 702 -2.51 -11.13 3.85
C ILE A 702 -1.30 -10.42 4.44
N ALA A 703 -1.19 -10.32 5.76
CA ALA A 703 -0.07 -9.68 6.41
C ALA A 703 1.27 -10.38 6.10
N GLU A 704 1.27 -11.71 6.09
CA GLU A 704 2.44 -12.49 5.71
C GLU A 704 2.79 -12.31 4.21
N THR A 705 1.78 -12.33 3.34
CA THR A 705 1.97 -12.25 1.88
C THR A 705 2.51 -10.88 1.45
N PHE A 706 2.01 -9.79 2.06
CA PHE A 706 2.34 -8.40 1.71
C PHE A 706 3.30 -7.73 2.70
N PHE A 707 3.81 -8.47 3.69
CA PHE A 707 4.73 -7.98 4.72
C PHE A 707 4.19 -6.77 5.50
N LEU A 708 2.91 -6.84 5.90
CA LEU A 708 2.26 -5.76 6.62
C LEU A 708 2.70 -5.71 8.08
N THR A 709 2.81 -4.50 8.61
CA THR A 709 2.97 -4.26 10.04
C THR A 709 1.67 -4.54 10.80
N ASP A 710 1.74 -4.73 12.11
CA ASP A 710 0.53 -4.92 12.93
C ASP A 710 -0.43 -3.74 12.85
N HIS A 711 0.09 -2.53 12.71
CA HIS A 711 -0.73 -1.33 12.53
C HIS A 711 -1.52 -1.36 11.21
N GLU A 712 -0.90 -1.78 10.12
CA GLU A 712 -1.54 -1.93 8.82
C GLU A 712 -2.57 -3.07 8.80
N LYS A 713 -2.33 -4.15 9.56
CA LYS A 713 -3.34 -5.20 9.80
C LYS A 713 -4.60 -4.62 10.43
N PHE A 714 -4.46 -3.86 11.51
CA PHE A 714 -5.58 -3.20 12.17
C PHE A 714 -6.28 -2.20 11.24
N LEU A 715 -5.50 -1.43 10.48
CA LEU A 715 -6.05 -0.50 9.50
C LEU A 715 -6.96 -1.21 8.49
N LEU A 716 -6.55 -2.37 7.95
CA LEU A 716 -7.34 -3.15 6.99
C LEU A 716 -8.60 -3.78 7.62
N LEU A 717 -8.53 -4.17 8.89
CA LEU A 717 -9.69 -4.72 9.62
C LEU A 717 -10.75 -3.65 9.90
N GLU A 718 -10.32 -2.44 10.28
CA GLU A 718 -11.17 -1.33 10.68
C GLU A 718 -11.57 -0.39 9.53
N SER A 719 -10.99 -0.57 8.34
CA SER A 719 -11.27 0.26 7.16
C SER A 719 -12.75 0.29 6.82
N ASN A 720 -13.24 1.46 6.42
CA ASN A 720 -14.56 1.62 5.82
C ASN A 720 -14.59 1.10 4.38
N VAL A 721 -15.77 1.11 3.75
CA VAL A 721 -15.92 0.78 2.34
C VAL A 721 -15.10 1.76 1.48
N GLY A 722 -14.30 1.24 0.55
CA GLY A 722 -13.43 2.05 -0.29
C GLY A 722 -12.17 2.58 0.40
N GLU A 723 -11.84 2.07 1.59
CA GLU A 723 -10.59 2.38 2.29
C GLU A 723 -9.70 1.15 2.39
N GLY A 724 -8.38 1.36 2.39
CA GLY A 724 -7.41 0.27 2.44
C GLY A 724 -5.97 0.73 2.30
N ILE A 725 -5.11 -0.15 1.78
CA ILE A 725 -3.69 0.13 1.51
C ILE A 725 -3.42 -0.08 0.02
N PHE A 726 -2.75 0.87 -0.59
CA PHE A 726 -2.37 0.84 -1.99
C PHE A 726 -0.85 0.84 -2.13
N PHE A 727 -0.33 -0.17 -2.83
CA PHE A 727 1.08 -0.35 -3.15
C PHE A 727 1.36 0.03 -4.60
N ALA A 728 2.45 0.74 -4.82
CA ALA A 728 3.00 1.06 -6.12
C ALA A 728 4.52 0.82 -6.12
N GLY A 729 4.92 -0.36 -6.58
CA GLY A 729 6.29 -0.86 -6.44
C GLY A 729 6.66 -1.08 -4.98
N THR A 730 7.73 -0.41 -4.51
CA THR A 730 8.20 -0.51 -3.12
C THR A 730 7.52 0.46 -2.16
N LYS A 731 6.70 1.39 -2.68
CA LYS A 731 6.00 2.39 -1.88
C LYS A 731 4.55 1.98 -1.65
N HIS A 732 4.01 2.28 -0.48
CA HIS A 732 2.58 2.10 -0.19
C HIS A 732 2.03 3.23 0.67
N ALA A 733 0.73 3.39 0.64
CA ALA A 733 0.02 4.37 1.46
C ALA A 733 -1.40 3.89 1.78
N ALA A 734 -1.91 4.30 2.95
CA ALA A 734 -3.32 4.14 3.25
C ALA A 734 -4.15 5.00 2.30
N ILE A 735 -5.10 4.39 1.61
CA ILE A 735 -5.91 5.03 0.57
C ILE A 735 -7.38 5.12 0.97
N LYS A 736 -8.02 6.20 0.54
CA LYS A 736 -9.47 6.35 0.48
C LYS A 736 -9.88 6.62 -0.95
N ILE A 737 -10.68 5.75 -1.51
CA ILE A 737 -11.23 5.88 -2.85
C ILE A 737 -12.32 6.96 -2.83
N ILE A 738 -12.24 7.88 -3.76
CA ILE A 738 -13.21 8.96 -3.93
C ILE A 738 -13.63 9.07 -5.38
N ALA A 739 -14.92 9.19 -5.62
CA ALA A 739 -15.50 9.52 -6.91
C ALA A 739 -16.19 10.88 -6.86
N SER A 740 -16.25 11.58 -7.97
CA SER A 740 -17.14 12.71 -8.14
C SER A 740 -18.59 12.22 -8.28
N TYR A 741 -19.55 13.10 -8.08
CA TYR A 741 -20.97 12.75 -8.22
C TYR A 741 -21.29 12.15 -9.60
N SER A 742 -20.71 12.71 -10.67
CA SER A 742 -20.93 12.20 -12.04
C SER A 742 -20.29 10.83 -12.27
N GLU A 743 -19.10 10.58 -11.72
CA GLU A 743 -18.47 9.26 -11.77
C GLU A 743 -19.30 8.23 -10.99
N ASP A 744 -19.79 8.60 -9.81
CA ASP A 744 -20.60 7.74 -8.94
C ASP A 744 -21.85 7.25 -9.66
N GLN A 745 -22.56 8.13 -10.38
CA GLN A 745 -23.74 7.76 -11.18
C GLN A 745 -23.42 6.76 -12.31
N ILE A 746 -22.20 6.77 -12.85
CA ILE A 746 -21.77 5.87 -13.93
C ILE A 746 -21.32 4.51 -13.39
N ILE A 747 -20.68 4.48 -12.22
CA ILE A 747 -20.03 3.27 -11.68
C ILE A 747 -20.84 2.56 -10.61
N THR A 748 -21.97 3.16 -10.15
CA THR A 748 -22.77 2.59 -9.05
C THR A 748 -23.19 1.15 -9.31
N SER A 749 -23.22 0.36 -8.25
CA SER A 749 -23.80 -0.99 -8.22
C SER A 749 -24.95 -1.07 -7.21
N ASP A 750 -25.31 0.06 -6.58
CA ASP A 750 -26.45 0.08 -5.65
C ASP A 750 -27.76 -0.16 -6.40
N PRO A 751 -28.49 -1.26 -6.11
CA PRO A 751 -29.75 -1.58 -6.80
C PRO A 751 -30.78 -0.45 -6.71
N LYS A 752 -30.79 0.30 -5.61
CA LYS A 752 -31.72 1.40 -5.42
C LYS A 752 -31.41 2.56 -6.36
N GLN A 753 -30.13 2.96 -6.44
CA GLN A 753 -29.69 4.01 -7.35
C GLN A 753 -29.88 3.60 -8.83
N LEU A 754 -29.62 2.33 -9.16
CA LEU A 754 -29.84 1.82 -10.51
C LEU A 754 -31.31 1.89 -10.92
N LEU A 755 -32.25 1.56 -10.01
CA LEU A 755 -33.68 1.70 -10.26
C LEU A 755 -34.07 3.17 -10.47
N GLU A 756 -33.59 4.09 -9.65
CA GLU A 756 -33.83 5.53 -9.79
C GLU A 756 -33.31 6.06 -11.14
N ILE A 757 -32.13 5.60 -11.58
CA ILE A 757 -31.56 5.96 -12.89
C ILE A 757 -32.40 5.39 -14.03
N GLU A 758 -32.87 4.14 -13.94
CA GLU A 758 -33.72 3.53 -14.95
C GLU A 758 -35.11 4.23 -15.05
N GLU A 759 -35.70 4.58 -13.92
CA GLU A 759 -36.95 5.34 -13.88
C GLU A 759 -36.77 6.71 -14.55
N ALA A 760 -35.68 7.42 -14.23
CA ALA A 760 -35.36 8.70 -14.83
C ALA A 760 -35.15 8.60 -16.36
N LYS A 761 -34.48 7.52 -16.83
CA LYS A 761 -34.34 7.25 -18.28
C LYS A 761 -35.70 7.02 -18.97
N ARG A 762 -36.54 6.16 -18.38
CA ARG A 762 -37.92 5.89 -18.91
C ARG A 762 -38.77 7.16 -18.97
N ASP A 763 -38.70 8.00 -17.94
CA ASP A 763 -39.39 9.28 -17.90
C ASP A 763 -38.91 10.25 -18.98
N PHE A 764 -37.60 10.26 -19.23
CA PHE A 764 -37.01 11.07 -20.31
C PHE A 764 -37.45 10.58 -21.70
N ASP A 765 -37.36 9.27 -21.95
CA ASP A 765 -37.76 8.66 -23.21
C ASP A 765 -39.28 8.81 -23.47
N SER A 766 -40.10 8.82 -22.42
CA SER A 766 -41.56 9.04 -22.56
C SER A 766 -41.95 10.48 -22.88
N LYS A 767 -41.03 11.44 -22.64
CA LYS A 767 -41.24 12.87 -22.89
C LYS A 767 -40.70 13.36 -24.25
N ASN A 768 -39.85 12.56 -24.88
CA ASN A 768 -39.31 12.78 -26.22
C ASN A 768 -39.94 11.84 -27.24
#